data_f1763a2d91b71ba0f302e1b5e31b0566
#
_entry.id   f1763a2d91b71ba0f302e1b5e31b0566
#
_cell.length_a   1.000
_cell.length_b   1.000
_cell.length_c   1.000
_cell.angle_alpha   90.00
_cell.angle_beta   90.00
_cell.angle_gamma   90.00
#
_symmetry.space_group_name_H-M   'P 1'
#
loop_
_entity.id
_entity.type
_entity.pdbx_description
1 polymer ?
#
loop_
_entity_poly.entity_id
_entity_poly.type
_entity_poly.pdbx_seq_one_letter_code
_entity_poly.pdbx_strand_id
1 'polypeptide(L)'
;MTEEKITPMMAQYLELKSQYAEALLFYRMGDFYEMFFDDAVAAAEALDIALTKRGKHGGEDIPMCGVPVHAAEGYLLTLIRKGFRVAVCEQMESPAEAKKRGYKSVVKRDVVRLVTPGTLTEESLLEARRHNYLAAFAEVRDGHALAWVDISTGAFHVMPLTLSRLGPELARLSPSELIVSEAKEADLRELVSDFDIALTPIARSAFDSSSAEKRVCDLFGIGSLDAFGSFERADISAMGAIIDYLEITQKGKLPLLRPPQKEAEARSVQIDAATRRNLELTHALTGGRAGTLLSVMDKTVTAGGARLLERRISSPSRVLETIQSRLDAISFAYDTPSIRNDIRQHLRNVPDLDRALSRLSLDRGGPRDLAAIRNGLTEASHLADKMQAAALPDLLAQAAKGLTGHDSLIDLLDDALIAEPPLLARDGGFIAPGYDAELDEVRTLRDEGRSVIAQMQQDFISLTGISTLKIKHNNVLGYFAEVTATHAEKMLSAPLSDTFIHRQTTANQVRFTTVELSEMETKILNAGNHALEIEKRLYETLKRAILDHSGPIGVASAGLAEIDLATGLADLAQSENWVKPRVDNSRAFDIQGGRHPVVERALAQQSGSPFIANDCTLSADGDNANIWLLTGPNMAGKSTFLRQNAIIALMAQMGSYVPAATAHIGLISQIFSRVGASDDLARGRSTFMVEMVETAAILNQADDRALVILDEIGRGTATYDGLSIAWATLEHLHDINRSRALFATHYHEMTALSNKLGGVDNATVAVKEWDGEVIFLHEVRKGAADRSYGVQVAQLAGLPPSVIARARVVLEALEKGEREGGATQKTLIDDLPLFAVAPAPAPQPKQSFKLEETLAEIIPDELSPREALDLLYKLKEAAKT
;
A
#
# COMPACT_ATOMS: atom_id res chain seq x y z
N MET A 1 52.63 13.23 21.79
CA MET A 1 51.43 13.09 20.92
C MET A 1 50.34 13.86 21.60
N THR A 2 50.03 15.06 21.15
CA THR A 2 48.94 15.92 21.69
C THR A 2 47.62 15.23 21.31
N GLU A 3 46.86 14.77 22.33
CA GLU A 3 45.46 14.37 22.18
C GLU A 3 44.71 15.53 21.51
N GLU A 4 44.35 15.36 20.24
CA GLU A 4 43.48 16.32 19.56
C GLU A 4 42.13 16.30 20.27
N LYS A 5 41.81 17.40 20.96
CA LYS A 5 40.55 17.55 21.70
C LYS A 5 39.39 17.53 20.71
N ILE A 6 38.61 16.43 20.74
CA ILE A 6 37.33 16.32 20.06
C ILE A 6 36.47 17.55 20.38
N THR A 7 35.87 18.20 19.40
CA THR A 7 34.96 19.32 19.67
C THR A 7 33.75 18.84 20.49
N PRO A 8 33.22 19.66 21.44
CA PRO A 8 32.08 19.24 22.26
C PRO A 8 30.84 18.79 21.46
N MET A 9 30.64 19.35 20.29
CA MET A 9 29.54 18.92 19.35
C MET A 9 29.82 17.54 18.81
N MET A 10 31.03 17.25 18.36
CA MET A 10 31.40 15.94 17.83
C MET A 10 31.41 14.86 18.92
N ALA A 11 31.76 15.21 20.15
CA ALA A 11 31.65 14.31 21.30
C ALA A 11 30.17 13.89 21.53
N GLN A 12 29.24 14.86 21.48
CA GLN A 12 27.79 14.59 21.57
C GLN A 12 27.29 13.71 20.41
N TYR A 13 27.77 13.97 19.17
CA TYR A 13 27.42 13.14 18.01
C TYR A 13 27.88 11.70 18.21
N LEU A 14 29.13 11.46 18.59
CA LEU A 14 29.66 10.11 18.76
C LEU A 14 29.01 9.37 19.93
N GLU A 15 28.65 10.07 21.01
CA GLU A 15 27.89 9.50 22.13
C GLU A 15 26.52 9.00 21.67
N LEU A 16 25.76 9.82 20.92
CA LEU A 16 24.47 9.43 20.37
C LEU A 16 24.64 8.31 19.34
N LYS A 17 25.62 8.40 18.43
CA LYS A 17 25.88 7.35 17.43
C LYS A 17 26.21 6.00 18.06
N SER A 18 26.93 5.98 19.17
CA SER A 18 27.24 4.72 19.87
C SER A 18 26.00 3.99 20.39
N GLN A 19 24.91 4.71 20.70
CA GLN A 19 23.62 4.14 21.14
C GLN A 19 22.78 3.63 19.96
N TYR A 20 23.03 4.11 18.73
CA TYR A 20 22.31 3.78 17.50
C TYR A 20 23.28 3.36 16.40
N ALA A 21 24.19 2.43 16.71
CA ALA A 21 25.29 2.05 15.82
C ALA A 21 24.82 1.59 14.42
N GLU A 22 23.69 0.86 14.36
CA GLU A 22 23.12 0.30 13.12
C GLU A 22 22.23 1.27 12.33
N ALA A 23 21.94 2.48 12.87
CA ALA A 23 21.08 3.45 12.20
C ALA A 23 21.88 4.64 11.70
N LEU A 24 21.52 5.21 10.56
CA LEU A 24 22.04 6.50 10.11
C LEU A 24 21.54 7.59 11.05
N LEU A 25 22.43 8.44 11.55
CA LEU A 25 22.07 9.49 12.51
C LEU A 25 21.80 10.81 11.77
N PHE A 26 20.53 11.18 11.63
CA PHE A 26 20.08 12.51 11.19
C PHE A 26 20.26 13.50 12.33
N TYR A 27 21.43 14.15 12.38
CA TYR A 27 21.81 15.03 13.49
C TYR A 27 21.45 16.49 13.18
N ARG A 28 20.45 17.06 13.88
CA ARG A 28 19.94 18.41 13.64
C ARG A 28 21.00 19.50 13.88
N MET A 29 21.30 20.26 12.83
CA MET A 29 22.20 21.41 12.85
C MET A 29 21.53 22.62 12.16
N GLY A 30 20.80 23.42 12.97
CA GLY A 30 20.00 24.52 12.42
C GLY A 30 18.92 24.03 11.44
N ASP A 31 19.02 24.42 10.16
CA ASP A 31 18.06 24.07 9.12
C ASP A 31 18.42 22.80 8.34
N PHE A 32 19.45 22.06 8.79
CA PHE A 32 19.90 20.82 8.17
C PHE A 32 19.91 19.67 9.17
N TYR A 33 19.71 18.45 8.65
CA TYR A 33 20.19 17.22 9.29
C TYR A 33 21.53 16.86 8.66
N GLU A 34 22.59 16.86 9.47
CA GLU A 34 23.94 16.53 9.05
C GLU A 34 24.30 15.11 9.49
N MET A 35 24.99 14.39 8.65
CA MET A 35 25.54 13.06 8.91
C MET A 35 27.06 13.09 8.78
N PHE A 36 27.75 12.29 9.58
CA PHE A 36 29.21 12.28 9.64
C PHE A 36 29.75 10.87 9.56
N PHE A 37 31.07 10.74 9.24
CA PHE A 37 31.80 9.49 9.14
C PHE A 37 31.16 8.50 8.13
N ASP A 38 31.05 7.22 8.50
CA ASP A 38 30.48 6.17 7.65
C ASP A 38 29.02 6.44 7.29
N ASP A 39 28.26 7.05 8.19
CA ASP A 39 26.88 7.46 7.92
C ASP A 39 26.79 8.44 6.75
N ALA A 40 27.74 9.38 6.68
CA ALA A 40 27.79 10.35 5.59
C ALA A 40 28.11 9.69 4.25
N VAL A 41 29.01 8.72 4.25
CA VAL A 41 29.39 7.98 3.02
C VAL A 41 28.21 7.17 2.53
N ALA A 42 27.62 6.37 3.41
CA ALA A 42 26.47 5.52 3.07
C ALA A 42 25.24 6.34 2.61
N ALA A 43 24.95 7.44 3.32
CA ALA A 43 23.83 8.30 2.97
C ALA A 43 24.07 9.08 1.67
N ALA A 44 25.28 9.58 1.43
CA ALA A 44 25.61 10.31 0.20
C ALA A 44 25.47 9.42 -1.03
N GLU A 45 25.94 8.17 -0.95
CA GLU A 45 25.77 7.17 -2.01
C GLU A 45 24.29 6.79 -2.21
N ALA A 46 23.59 6.56 -1.10
CA ALA A 46 22.16 6.14 -1.17
C ALA A 46 21.25 7.23 -1.71
N LEU A 47 21.53 8.50 -1.40
CA LEU A 47 20.70 9.66 -1.75
C LEU A 47 21.16 10.39 -3.01
N ASP A 48 22.32 10.02 -3.58
CA ASP A 48 22.96 10.75 -4.70
C ASP A 48 23.17 12.24 -4.37
N ILE A 49 23.72 12.52 -3.18
CA ILE A 49 24.02 13.87 -2.70
C ILE A 49 25.52 14.06 -2.50
N ALA A 50 25.97 15.32 -2.49
CA ALA A 50 27.38 15.65 -2.37
C ALA A 50 27.95 15.24 -1.00
N LEU A 51 29.05 14.47 -1.02
CA LEU A 51 29.87 14.19 0.15
C LEU A 51 30.91 15.31 0.30
N THR A 52 30.91 15.97 1.46
CA THR A 52 31.81 17.07 1.81
C THR A 52 32.69 16.70 3.01
N LYS A 53 33.47 17.65 3.54
CA LYS A 53 34.32 17.43 4.69
C LYS A 53 34.11 18.54 5.74
N ARG A 54 34.14 18.18 7.03
CA ARG A 54 33.95 19.12 8.12
C ARG A 54 34.90 18.84 9.30
N GLY A 55 36.02 19.49 9.31
CA GLY A 55 37.01 19.33 10.36
C GLY A 55 37.83 18.04 10.24
N LYS A 56 38.59 17.73 11.30
CA LYS A 56 39.46 16.55 11.37
C LYS A 56 39.23 15.77 12.66
N HIS A 57 39.37 14.46 12.60
CA HIS A 57 39.36 13.55 13.73
C HIS A 57 40.49 12.54 13.58
N GLY A 58 41.36 12.41 14.58
CA GLY A 58 42.52 11.52 14.50
C GLY A 58 43.50 11.84 13.37
N GLY A 59 43.50 13.09 12.87
CA GLY A 59 44.35 13.50 11.73
C GLY A 59 43.73 13.34 10.35
N GLU A 60 42.61 12.66 10.23
CA GLU A 60 41.87 12.48 8.98
C GLU A 60 40.69 13.45 8.86
N ASP A 61 40.32 13.81 7.63
CA ASP A 61 39.16 14.64 7.35
C ASP A 61 37.87 13.88 7.67
N ILE A 62 36.92 14.54 8.38
CA ILE A 62 35.61 13.94 8.69
C ILE A 62 34.71 14.07 7.47
N PRO A 63 34.29 12.97 6.84
CA PRO A 63 33.27 12.99 5.79
C PRO A 63 31.94 13.53 6.36
N MET A 64 31.25 14.35 5.60
CA MET A 64 29.95 14.93 5.99
C MET A 64 29.04 15.06 4.75
N CYS A 65 27.78 14.74 4.93
CA CYS A 65 26.71 15.15 4.02
C CYS A 65 25.53 15.72 4.85
N GLY A 66 24.59 16.38 4.20
CA GLY A 66 23.45 16.97 4.91
C GLY A 66 22.24 17.15 4.00
N VAL A 67 21.07 17.07 4.60
CA VAL A 67 19.76 17.27 3.94
C VAL A 67 19.00 18.42 4.62
N PRO A 68 18.33 19.29 3.86
CA PRO A 68 17.51 20.36 4.45
C PRO A 68 16.33 19.78 5.24
N VAL A 69 16.05 20.34 6.41
CA VAL A 69 14.96 19.85 7.28
C VAL A 69 13.60 19.90 6.61
N HIS A 70 13.31 20.94 5.83
CA HIS A 70 12.05 21.09 5.12
C HIS A 70 11.83 20.04 3.99
N ALA A 71 12.92 19.40 3.54
CA ALA A 71 12.89 18.36 2.51
C ALA A 71 13.26 16.98 3.06
N ALA A 72 13.51 16.86 4.37
CA ALA A 72 14.04 15.64 5.00
C ALA A 72 13.16 14.40 4.80
N GLU A 73 11.83 14.55 4.71
CA GLU A 73 10.90 13.44 4.51
C GLU A 73 11.18 12.68 3.20
N GLY A 74 11.41 13.39 2.09
CA GLY A 74 11.72 12.74 0.81
C GLY A 74 13.02 11.94 0.83
N TYR A 75 14.06 12.48 1.50
CA TYR A 75 15.33 11.78 1.70
C TYR A 75 15.18 10.59 2.64
N LEU A 76 14.41 10.75 3.73
CA LEU A 76 14.12 9.68 4.67
C LEU A 76 13.42 8.51 3.98
N LEU A 77 12.39 8.78 3.15
CA LEU A 77 11.71 7.75 2.37
C LEU A 77 12.67 6.96 1.48
N THR A 78 13.59 7.67 0.80
CA THR A 78 14.57 7.02 -0.07
C THR A 78 15.51 6.10 0.71
N LEU A 79 15.98 6.52 1.90
CA LEU A 79 16.83 5.70 2.76
C LEU A 79 16.08 4.48 3.29
N ILE A 80 14.84 4.65 3.78
CA ILE A 80 14.02 3.56 4.30
C ILE A 80 13.74 2.51 3.21
N ARG A 81 13.40 2.95 1.98
CA ARG A 81 13.20 2.04 0.83
C ARG A 81 14.47 1.28 0.44
N LYS A 82 15.64 1.83 0.70
CA LYS A 82 16.93 1.16 0.51
C LYS A 82 17.35 0.30 1.70
N GLY A 83 16.47 0.10 2.69
CA GLY A 83 16.70 -0.77 3.85
C GLY A 83 17.47 -0.14 5.01
N PHE A 84 17.74 1.17 4.97
CA PHE A 84 18.38 1.86 6.10
C PHE A 84 17.39 2.12 7.23
N ARG A 85 17.90 2.11 8.46
CA ARG A 85 17.22 2.66 9.63
C ARG A 85 17.76 4.05 9.90
N VAL A 86 16.94 4.98 10.34
CA VAL A 86 17.34 6.37 10.56
C VAL A 86 16.94 6.83 11.96
N ALA A 87 17.94 7.20 12.77
CA ALA A 87 17.75 7.84 14.07
C ALA A 87 17.64 9.35 13.88
N VAL A 88 16.46 9.91 14.15
CA VAL A 88 16.20 11.36 14.02
C VAL A 88 16.54 12.04 15.32
N CYS A 89 17.57 12.89 15.30
CA CYS A 89 18.07 13.63 16.45
C CYS A 89 17.71 15.11 16.34
N GLU A 90 16.95 15.61 17.32
CA GLU A 90 16.46 16.99 17.39
C GLU A 90 17.16 17.82 18.46
N GLN A 91 17.06 19.14 18.32
CA GLN A 91 17.51 20.09 19.32
C GLN A 91 16.47 20.18 20.44
N MET A 92 16.85 19.80 21.67
CA MET A 92 15.99 19.77 22.85
C MET A 92 15.88 21.13 23.57
N GLU A 93 16.67 22.12 23.15
CA GLU A 93 16.69 23.47 23.67
C GLU A 93 17.07 24.47 22.57
N SER A 94 16.69 25.73 22.75
CA SER A 94 17.11 26.80 21.84
C SER A 94 18.58 27.18 22.04
N PRO A 95 19.25 27.75 21.02
CA PRO A 95 20.62 28.29 21.19
C PRO A 95 20.72 29.37 22.28
N ALA A 96 19.66 30.10 22.57
CA ALA A 96 19.60 31.10 23.63
C ALA A 96 19.61 30.47 25.02
N GLU A 97 18.89 29.35 25.20
CA GLU A 97 18.91 28.60 26.47
C GLU A 97 20.25 27.91 26.70
N ALA A 98 20.86 27.33 25.66
CA ALA A 98 22.19 26.76 25.74
C ALA A 98 23.22 27.79 26.20
N LYS A 99 23.18 29.05 25.69
CA LYS A 99 24.05 30.15 26.11
C LYS A 99 23.89 30.53 27.57
N LYS A 100 22.67 30.40 28.17
CA LYS A 100 22.46 30.66 29.62
C LYS A 100 23.23 29.68 30.51
N ARG A 101 23.52 28.45 30.02
CA ARG A 101 24.34 27.45 30.77
C ARG A 101 25.85 27.72 30.70
N GLY A 102 26.30 28.57 29.77
CA GLY A 102 27.70 28.98 29.62
C GLY A 102 28.06 29.25 28.15
N TYR A 103 29.02 30.14 27.93
CA TYR A 103 29.45 30.58 26.60
C TYR A 103 29.92 29.43 25.66
N LYS A 104 30.45 28.34 26.24
CA LYS A 104 30.95 27.16 25.51
C LYS A 104 29.95 25.99 25.50
N SER A 105 28.75 26.17 26.00
CA SER A 105 27.73 25.11 26.06
C SER A 105 27.22 24.79 24.67
N VAL A 106 27.21 23.49 24.32
CA VAL A 106 26.58 22.98 23.09
C VAL A 106 25.10 22.87 23.30
N VAL A 107 24.30 23.15 22.28
CA VAL A 107 22.86 22.90 22.27
C VAL A 107 22.62 21.41 22.54
N LYS A 108 21.79 21.11 23.54
CA LYS A 108 21.45 19.74 23.89
C LYS A 108 20.61 19.12 22.80
N ARG A 109 20.98 17.92 22.37
CA ARG A 109 20.28 17.12 21.34
C ARG A 109 20.02 15.73 21.87
N ASP A 110 18.96 15.16 21.41
CA ASP A 110 18.62 13.76 21.69
C ASP A 110 17.90 13.14 20.48
N VAL A 111 17.97 11.81 20.39
CA VAL A 111 17.19 11.06 19.39
C VAL A 111 15.74 11.02 19.85
N VAL A 112 14.87 11.61 19.06
CA VAL A 112 13.43 11.67 19.35
C VAL A 112 12.68 10.47 18.80
N ARG A 113 13.25 9.78 17.82
CA ARG A 113 12.69 8.54 17.25
C ARG A 113 13.72 7.78 16.40
N LEU A 114 13.49 6.48 16.26
CA LEU A 114 14.13 5.62 15.28
C LEU A 114 13.11 5.28 14.19
N VAL A 115 13.38 5.67 12.95
CA VAL A 115 12.51 5.41 11.80
C VAL A 115 12.97 4.14 11.11
N THR A 116 12.04 3.20 10.94
CA THR A 116 12.25 1.90 10.29
C THR A 116 11.10 1.63 9.31
N PRO A 117 11.23 0.65 8.40
CA PRO A 117 10.18 0.38 7.42
C PRO A 117 8.79 0.14 8.03
N GLY A 118 8.71 -0.56 9.19
CA GLY A 118 7.45 -0.87 9.87
C GLY A 118 6.92 0.23 10.79
N THR A 119 7.69 1.30 11.05
CA THR A 119 7.34 2.35 12.02
C THR A 119 7.05 3.71 11.40
N LEU A 120 6.70 3.74 10.10
CA LEU A 120 6.33 4.96 9.38
C LEU A 120 4.95 5.47 9.83
N THR A 121 4.82 6.80 9.99
CA THR A 121 3.57 7.47 10.38
C THR A 121 3.28 8.72 9.55
N GLU A 122 4.27 9.25 8.84
CA GLU A 122 4.13 10.42 8.00
C GLU A 122 3.30 10.10 6.76
N GLU A 123 2.35 10.97 6.43
CA GLU A 123 1.46 10.79 5.28
C GLU A 123 2.24 10.74 3.96
N SER A 124 3.27 11.56 3.82
CA SER A 124 4.15 11.59 2.64
C SER A 124 4.98 10.32 2.42
N LEU A 125 5.19 9.52 3.48
CA LEU A 125 5.99 8.29 3.45
C LEU A 125 5.13 7.04 3.26
N LEU A 126 3.82 7.12 3.52
CA LEU A 126 2.87 6.02 3.48
C LEU A 126 2.03 6.03 2.20
N GLU A 127 1.78 4.85 1.65
CA GLU A 127 0.75 4.69 0.63
C GLU A 127 -0.64 4.80 1.29
N ALA A 128 -1.46 5.79 0.88
CA ALA A 128 -2.75 6.07 1.52
C ALA A 128 -3.69 4.84 1.51
N ARG A 129 -3.66 4.08 0.44
CA ARG A 129 -4.59 2.97 0.15
C ARG A 129 -4.06 1.58 0.58
N ARG A 130 -2.97 1.53 1.35
CA ARG A 130 -2.31 0.30 1.82
C ARG A 130 -1.99 0.38 3.30
N HIS A 131 -2.05 -0.76 3.99
CA HIS A 131 -1.50 -0.92 5.33
C HIS A 131 0.04 -0.93 5.32
N ASN A 132 0.64 -0.45 6.39
CA ASN A 132 2.08 -0.57 6.63
C ASN A 132 2.31 -1.43 7.88
N TYR A 133 2.39 -2.74 7.69
CA TYR A 133 2.48 -3.66 8.82
C TYR A 133 3.91 -3.79 9.36
N LEU A 134 4.04 -3.70 10.68
CA LEU A 134 5.14 -4.18 11.48
C LEU A 134 4.71 -5.51 12.09
N ALA A 135 5.44 -6.59 11.82
CA ALA A 135 5.12 -7.92 12.33
C ALA A 135 6.19 -8.42 13.31
N ALA A 136 5.83 -9.35 14.20
CA ALA A 136 6.77 -10.07 15.06
C ALA A 136 6.43 -11.56 15.09
N PHE A 137 7.44 -12.38 14.88
CA PHE A 137 7.35 -13.84 14.99
C PHE A 137 7.94 -14.31 16.32
N ALA A 138 7.16 -15.04 17.09
CA ALA A 138 7.58 -15.62 18.37
C ALA A 138 7.46 -17.15 18.37
N GLU A 139 8.43 -17.79 19.02
CA GLU A 139 8.44 -19.22 19.31
C GLU A 139 8.60 -19.39 20.82
N VAL A 140 7.65 -20.07 21.44
CA VAL A 140 7.68 -20.40 22.88
C VAL A 140 7.42 -21.91 23.06
N ARG A 141 8.46 -22.68 23.37
CA ARG A 141 8.44 -24.14 23.36
C ARG A 141 8.05 -24.67 21.99
N ASP A 142 6.92 -25.40 21.88
CA ASP A 142 6.41 -25.97 20.63
C ASP A 142 5.35 -25.06 19.94
N GLY A 143 5.01 -23.90 20.55
CA GLY A 143 4.01 -22.97 20.02
C GLY A 143 4.67 -21.81 19.27
N HIS A 144 4.08 -21.46 18.14
CA HIS A 144 4.51 -20.32 17.32
C HIS A 144 3.35 -19.34 17.13
N ALA A 145 3.66 -18.06 17.05
CA ALA A 145 2.69 -17.00 16.74
C ALA A 145 3.28 -15.90 15.90
N LEU A 146 2.45 -15.29 15.08
CA LEU A 146 2.73 -14.07 14.35
C LEU A 146 1.78 -12.97 14.85
N ALA A 147 2.32 -11.88 15.37
CA ALA A 147 1.57 -10.68 15.66
C ALA A 147 1.92 -9.60 14.65
N TRP A 148 0.99 -8.69 14.35
CA TRP A 148 1.25 -7.55 13.47
C TRP A 148 0.41 -6.33 13.85
N VAL A 149 1.00 -5.17 13.62
CA VAL A 149 0.36 -3.87 13.84
C VAL A 149 0.54 -2.97 12.62
N ASP A 150 -0.44 -2.12 12.39
CA ASP A 150 -0.27 -0.92 11.57
C ASP A 150 -0.36 0.29 12.49
N ILE A 151 0.77 0.87 12.83
CA ILE A 151 0.83 2.00 13.77
C ILE A 151 0.15 3.26 13.23
N SER A 152 -0.01 3.36 11.92
CA SER A 152 -0.69 4.49 11.28
C SER A 152 -2.22 4.44 11.40
N THR A 153 -2.79 3.25 11.67
CA THR A 153 -4.23 3.03 11.80
C THR A 153 -4.64 2.46 13.16
N GLY A 154 -3.66 2.06 13.96
CA GLY A 154 -3.88 1.42 15.26
C GLY A 154 -4.32 -0.05 15.18
N ALA A 155 -4.37 -0.67 14.00
CA ALA A 155 -4.75 -2.08 13.86
C ALA A 155 -3.73 -2.99 14.57
N PHE A 156 -4.21 -3.95 15.39
CA PHE A 156 -3.36 -4.88 16.11
C PHE A 156 -3.98 -6.28 16.08
N HIS A 157 -3.25 -7.24 15.53
CA HIS A 157 -3.69 -8.61 15.33
C HIS A 157 -2.63 -9.60 15.79
N VAL A 158 -3.07 -10.82 16.11
CA VAL A 158 -2.20 -11.94 16.43
C VAL A 158 -2.82 -13.24 15.95
N MET A 159 -2.01 -14.19 15.53
CA MET A 159 -2.43 -15.50 15.02
C MET A 159 -1.45 -16.59 15.49
N PRO A 160 -1.94 -17.66 16.14
CA PRO A 160 -1.14 -18.85 16.32
C PRO A 160 -0.95 -19.55 14.96
N LEU A 161 0.24 -20.06 14.70
CA LEU A 161 0.54 -20.72 13.43
C LEU A 161 1.61 -21.82 13.62
N THR A 162 1.75 -22.67 12.61
CA THR A 162 2.90 -23.58 12.51
C THR A 162 4.01 -22.93 11.68
N LEU A 163 5.26 -23.37 11.84
CA LEU A 163 6.39 -22.79 11.09
C LEU A 163 6.20 -22.91 9.57
N SER A 164 5.58 -23.99 9.09
CA SER A 164 5.26 -24.18 7.67
C SER A 164 4.27 -23.14 7.11
N ARG A 165 3.48 -22.51 7.99
CA ARG A 165 2.50 -21.48 7.64
C ARG A 165 3.08 -20.07 7.66
N LEU A 166 4.27 -19.88 8.21
CA LEU A 166 4.87 -18.53 8.30
C LEU A 166 5.05 -17.89 6.92
N GLY A 167 5.59 -18.62 5.93
CA GLY A 167 5.74 -18.09 4.57
C GLY A 167 4.42 -17.66 3.92
N PRO A 168 3.38 -18.51 3.88
CA PRO A 168 2.04 -18.11 3.43
C PRO A 168 1.46 -16.87 4.12
N GLU A 169 1.65 -16.74 5.45
CA GLU A 169 1.15 -15.58 6.19
C GLU A 169 1.96 -14.30 5.92
N LEU A 170 3.28 -14.42 5.76
CA LEU A 170 4.12 -13.29 5.32
C LEU A 170 3.71 -12.82 3.91
N ALA A 171 3.41 -13.74 3.00
CA ALA A 171 2.89 -13.40 1.67
C ALA A 171 1.50 -12.73 1.73
N ARG A 172 0.65 -13.13 2.69
CA ARG A 172 -0.69 -12.56 2.91
C ARG A 172 -0.62 -11.12 3.42
N LEU A 173 0.22 -10.90 4.42
CA LEU A 173 0.33 -9.62 5.11
C LEU A 173 1.26 -8.64 4.40
N SER A 174 2.29 -9.15 3.71
CA SER A 174 3.36 -8.36 3.10
C SER A 174 3.87 -7.26 4.06
N PRO A 175 4.32 -7.62 5.29
CA PRO A 175 4.75 -6.64 6.26
C PRO A 175 6.01 -5.92 5.75
N SER A 176 6.12 -4.63 6.07
CA SER A 176 7.32 -3.85 5.73
C SER A 176 8.53 -4.23 6.59
N GLU A 177 8.26 -4.79 7.78
CA GLU A 177 9.30 -5.19 8.73
C GLU A 177 8.83 -6.37 9.58
N LEU A 178 9.73 -7.36 9.77
CA LEU A 178 9.52 -8.51 10.63
C LEU A 178 10.54 -8.52 11.78
N ILE A 179 10.04 -8.43 13.00
CA ILE A 179 10.82 -8.53 14.23
C ILE A 179 10.97 -10.01 14.59
N VAL A 180 12.19 -10.41 14.89
CA VAL A 180 12.52 -11.79 15.33
C VAL A 180 13.49 -11.75 16.51
N SER A 181 13.53 -12.81 17.31
CA SER A 181 14.60 -12.98 18.29
C SER A 181 15.94 -13.15 17.58
N GLU A 182 17.01 -12.47 18.07
CA GLU A 182 18.38 -12.64 17.57
C GLU A 182 18.82 -14.11 17.46
N ALA A 183 18.31 -14.96 18.33
CA ALA A 183 18.58 -16.40 18.29
C ALA A 183 17.95 -17.14 17.08
N LYS A 184 16.96 -16.53 16.42
CA LYS A 184 16.23 -17.10 15.26
C LYS A 184 16.52 -16.40 13.94
N GLU A 185 17.33 -15.38 13.96
CA GLU A 185 17.66 -14.58 12.76
C GLU A 185 18.21 -15.46 11.63
N ALA A 186 19.18 -16.32 11.94
CA ALA A 186 19.82 -17.18 10.94
C ALA A 186 18.83 -18.18 10.31
N ASP A 187 17.96 -18.79 11.13
CA ASP A 187 16.97 -19.78 10.68
C ASP A 187 15.91 -19.17 9.75
N LEU A 188 15.53 -17.89 9.99
CA LEU A 188 14.45 -17.23 9.27
C LEU A 188 14.94 -16.37 8.09
N ARG A 189 16.22 -16.04 8.02
CA ARG A 189 16.80 -15.17 6.99
C ARG A 189 16.55 -15.73 5.58
N GLU A 190 16.75 -17.04 5.37
CA GLU A 190 16.52 -17.66 4.06
C GLU A 190 15.02 -17.60 3.68
N LEU A 191 14.12 -17.91 4.61
CA LEU A 191 12.67 -17.86 4.38
C LEU A 191 12.19 -16.44 4.07
N VAL A 192 12.67 -15.43 4.82
CA VAL A 192 12.25 -14.03 4.65
C VAL A 192 12.83 -13.40 3.38
N SER A 193 13.99 -13.92 2.89
CA SER A 193 14.61 -13.42 1.66
C SER A 193 13.74 -13.61 0.39
N ASP A 194 12.69 -14.45 0.47
CA ASP A 194 11.72 -14.63 -0.61
C ASP A 194 10.73 -13.48 -0.74
N PHE A 195 10.66 -12.66 0.29
CA PHE A 195 9.76 -11.54 0.42
C PHE A 195 10.58 -10.25 0.58
N ASP A 196 10.08 -9.14 0.08
CA ASP A 196 10.72 -7.83 0.26
C ASP A 196 10.39 -7.27 1.67
N ILE A 197 10.87 -7.99 2.71
CA ILE A 197 10.59 -7.70 4.11
C ILE A 197 11.91 -7.41 4.84
N ALA A 198 11.98 -6.27 5.55
CA ALA A 198 13.11 -5.97 6.40
C ALA A 198 13.10 -6.87 7.65
N LEU A 199 14.12 -7.72 7.82
CA LEU A 199 14.28 -8.58 9.00
C LEU A 199 15.00 -7.82 10.11
N THR A 200 14.37 -7.74 11.30
CA THR A 200 14.89 -7.01 12.46
C THR A 200 15.11 -7.93 13.65
N PRO A 201 16.34 -8.35 13.93
CA PRO A 201 16.64 -9.09 15.15
C PRO A 201 16.61 -8.15 16.36
N ILE A 202 15.98 -8.61 17.45
CA ILE A 202 16.00 -7.92 18.75
C ILE A 202 16.33 -8.92 19.87
N ALA A 203 16.70 -8.39 21.04
CA ALA A 203 17.12 -9.18 22.18
C ALA A 203 16.06 -10.21 22.59
N ARG A 204 16.50 -11.41 22.95
CA ARG A 204 15.62 -12.52 23.40
C ARG A 204 14.72 -12.13 24.56
N SER A 205 15.14 -11.21 25.44
CA SER A 205 14.36 -10.71 26.57
C SER A 205 13.06 -10.02 26.16
N ALA A 206 12.99 -9.42 24.97
CA ALA A 206 11.77 -8.79 24.45
C ALA A 206 10.64 -9.80 24.22
N PHE A 207 11.00 -11.07 23.98
CA PHE A 207 10.10 -12.19 23.73
C PHE A 207 9.73 -13.00 25.00
N ASP A 208 10.13 -12.55 26.20
CA ASP A 208 9.72 -13.20 27.44
C ASP A 208 8.21 -13.01 27.67
N SER A 209 7.45 -14.13 27.69
CA SER A 209 5.98 -14.07 27.73
C SER A 209 5.43 -13.46 29.03
N SER A 210 6.16 -13.54 30.15
CA SER A 210 5.69 -13.00 31.43
C SER A 210 5.81 -11.46 31.47
N SER A 211 6.94 -10.91 31.01
CA SER A 211 7.12 -9.46 30.87
C SER A 211 6.28 -8.90 29.70
N ALA A 212 6.07 -9.69 28.64
CA ALA A 212 5.21 -9.33 27.52
C ALA A 212 3.74 -9.12 27.94
N GLU A 213 3.19 -10.05 28.75
CA GLU A 213 1.84 -9.92 29.28
C GLU A 213 1.64 -8.63 30.05
N LYS A 214 2.61 -8.29 30.93
CA LYS A 214 2.57 -7.04 31.66
C LYS A 214 2.59 -5.82 30.74
N ARG A 215 3.49 -5.79 29.76
CA ARG A 215 3.56 -4.69 28.77
C ARG A 215 2.25 -4.48 28.02
N VAL A 216 1.60 -5.57 27.58
CA VAL A 216 0.29 -5.50 26.89
C VAL A 216 -0.78 -4.99 27.85
N CYS A 217 -0.84 -5.49 29.07
CA CYS A 217 -1.80 -5.02 30.08
C CYS A 217 -1.60 -3.55 30.43
N ASP A 218 -0.35 -3.12 30.60
CA ASP A 218 0.00 -1.73 30.92
C ASP A 218 -0.41 -0.78 29.76
N LEU A 219 -0.19 -1.20 28.52
CA LEU A 219 -0.58 -0.40 27.33
C LEU A 219 -2.10 -0.12 27.29
N PHE A 220 -2.91 -1.12 27.62
CA PHE A 220 -4.38 -1.01 27.57
C PHE A 220 -5.02 -0.64 28.90
N GLY A 221 -4.22 -0.49 29.97
CA GLY A 221 -4.72 -0.15 31.30
C GLY A 221 -5.62 -1.23 31.91
N ILE A 222 -5.37 -2.52 31.63
CA ILE A 222 -6.17 -3.67 32.07
C ILE A 222 -5.38 -4.57 33.03
N GLY A 223 -6.11 -5.28 33.88
CA GLY A 223 -5.51 -6.21 34.85
C GLY A 223 -5.18 -7.61 34.30
N SER A 224 -5.85 -8.02 33.22
CA SER A 224 -5.66 -9.33 32.54
C SER A 224 -6.04 -9.23 31.07
N LEU A 225 -5.35 -10.01 30.24
CA LEU A 225 -5.65 -10.13 28.79
C LEU A 225 -6.95 -10.88 28.50
N ASP A 226 -7.54 -11.57 29.49
CA ASP A 226 -8.81 -12.27 29.35
C ASP A 226 -9.96 -11.35 28.89
N ALA A 227 -9.83 -10.03 29.14
CA ALA A 227 -10.77 -9.02 28.63
C ALA A 227 -10.84 -8.96 27.09
N PHE A 228 -9.77 -9.37 26.40
CA PHE A 228 -9.67 -9.35 24.92
C PHE A 228 -9.77 -10.74 24.30
N GLY A 229 -9.78 -11.80 25.12
CA GLY A 229 -9.88 -13.19 24.67
C GLY A 229 -8.79 -14.09 25.25
N SER A 230 -8.77 -15.34 24.80
CA SER A 230 -7.77 -16.32 25.24
C SER A 230 -6.54 -16.28 24.32
N PHE A 231 -5.38 -15.96 24.87
CA PHE A 231 -4.09 -15.94 24.19
C PHE A 231 -3.15 -16.98 24.75
N GLU A 232 -2.40 -17.64 23.88
CA GLU A 232 -1.35 -18.57 24.26
C GLU A 232 -0.04 -17.81 24.53
N ARG A 233 0.93 -18.48 25.16
CA ARG A 233 2.22 -17.86 25.50
C ARG A 233 2.97 -17.31 24.29
N ALA A 234 2.88 -17.98 23.14
CA ALA A 234 3.49 -17.53 21.91
C ALA A 234 2.79 -16.25 21.38
N ASP A 235 1.43 -16.19 21.46
CA ASP A 235 0.65 -15.00 21.08
C ASP A 235 1.10 -13.79 21.91
N ILE A 236 1.16 -13.96 23.23
CA ILE A 236 1.57 -12.91 24.19
C ILE A 236 3.01 -12.47 23.94
N SER A 237 3.93 -13.42 23.71
CA SER A 237 5.33 -13.15 23.39
C SER A 237 5.48 -12.30 22.11
N ALA A 238 4.76 -12.64 21.03
CA ALA A 238 4.79 -11.90 19.77
C ALA A 238 4.24 -10.47 19.92
N MET A 239 3.09 -10.32 20.60
CA MET A 239 2.49 -9.01 20.90
C MET A 239 3.42 -8.14 21.75
N GLY A 240 4.01 -8.71 22.81
CA GLY A 240 4.91 -8.01 23.71
C GLY A 240 6.21 -7.56 23.03
N ALA A 241 6.75 -8.35 22.09
CA ALA A 241 7.92 -7.99 21.30
C ALA A 241 7.65 -6.75 20.41
N ILE A 242 6.45 -6.65 19.82
CA ILE A 242 6.05 -5.44 19.07
C ILE A 242 6.02 -4.22 19.98
N ILE A 243 5.40 -4.32 21.16
CA ILE A 243 5.29 -3.19 22.10
C ILE A 243 6.68 -2.74 22.57
N ASP A 244 7.55 -3.67 22.96
CA ASP A 244 8.94 -3.39 23.35
C ASP A 244 9.69 -2.64 22.24
N TYR A 245 9.55 -3.11 21.00
CA TYR A 245 10.16 -2.47 19.84
C TYR A 245 9.59 -1.07 19.58
N LEU A 246 8.28 -0.88 19.75
CA LEU A 246 7.66 0.44 19.62
C LEU A 246 8.09 1.40 20.74
N GLU A 247 8.25 0.93 21.97
CA GLU A 247 8.81 1.74 23.07
C GLU A 247 10.22 2.25 22.74
N ILE A 248 11.07 1.38 22.17
CA ILE A 248 12.44 1.75 21.77
C ILE A 248 12.42 2.73 20.60
N THR A 249 11.67 2.43 19.54
CA THR A 249 11.68 3.21 18.30
C THR A 249 10.94 4.54 18.42
N GLN A 250 9.88 4.62 19.22
CA GLN A 250 9.07 5.81 19.47
C GLN A 250 9.48 6.57 20.76
N LYS A 251 10.56 6.15 21.42
CA LYS A 251 11.10 6.82 22.63
C LYS A 251 10.08 6.96 23.76
N GLY A 252 9.37 5.88 24.05
CA GLY A 252 8.37 5.81 25.11
C GLY A 252 7.01 6.43 24.75
N LYS A 253 6.84 7.01 23.57
CA LYS A 253 5.55 7.48 23.06
C LYS A 253 4.91 6.35 22.26
N LEU A 254 4.08 5.55 22.92
CA LEU A 254 3.40 4.45 22.23
C LEU A 254 2.27 4.97 21.33
N PRO A 255 2.12 4.41 20.12
CA PRO A 255 0.99 4.73 19.25
C PRO A 255 -0.33 4.27 19.88
N LEU A 256 -1.43 4.91 19.48
CA LEU A 256 -2.77 4.47 19.87
C LEU A 256 -3.10 3.17 19.12
N LEU A 257 -2.93 2.03 19.81
CA LEU A 257 -3.30 0.72 19.28
C LEU A 257 -4.71 0.34 19.74
N ARG A 258 -5.43 -0.36 18.87
CA ARG A 258 -6.72 -0.98 19.21
C ARG A 258 -6.46 -2.28 20.00
N PRO A 259 -7.44 -2.74 20.79
CA PRO A 259 -7.32 -4.04 21.45
C PRO A 259 -6.93 -5.15 20.47
N PRO A 260 -6.02 -6.06 20.85
CA PRO A 260 -5.51 -7.09 19.96
C PRO A 260 -6.64 -8.05 19.55
N GLN A 261 -6.70 -8.34 18.26
CA GLN A 261 -7.67 -9.29 17.69
C GLN A 261 -6.96 -10.60 17.35
N LYS A 262 -7.41 -11.70 17.97
CA LYS A 262 -6.91 -13.04 17.63
C LYS A 262 -7.58 -13.54 16.35
N GLU A 263 -6.79 -13.72 15.29
CA GLU A 263 -7.24 -14.38 14.08
C GLU A 263 -7.13 -15.90 14.23
N ALA A 264 -8.14 -16.63 13.78
CA ALA A 264 -8.12 -18.08 13.74
C ALA A 264 -7.89 -18.55 12.31
N GLU A 265 -6.96 -19.48 12.11
CA GLU A 265 -6.62 -20.07 10.80
C GLU A 265 -7.84 -20.59 10.04
N ALA A 266 -8.77 -21.21 10.76
CA ALA A 266 -9.98 -21.80 10.18
C ALA A 266 -10.99 -20.78 9.63
N ARG A 267 -10.83 -19.48 9.89
CA ARG A 267 -11.79 -18.44 9.46
C ARG A 267 -11.54 -17.85 8.09
N SER A 268 -10.34 -18.07 7.52
CA SER A 268 -9.98 -17.57 6.17
C SER A 268 -9.57 -18.70 5.23
N VAL A 269 -9.76 -18.48 3.94
CA VAL A 269 -9.27 -19.38 2.88
C VAL A 269 -7.75 -19.38 2.90
N GLN A 270 -7.16 -20.57 2.93
CA GLN A 270 -5.71 -20.71 2.88
C GLN A 270 -5.23 -20.56 1.44
N ILE A 271 -4.29 -19.67 1.22
CA ILE A 271 -3.71 -19.37 -0.10
C ILE A 271 -2.20 -19.23 0.11
N ASP A 272 -1.41 -20.07 -0.53
CA ASP A 272 0.04 -20.02 -0.45
C ASP A 272 0.66 -18.84 -1.23
N ALA A 273 1.94 -18.58 -1.03
CA ALA A 273 2.64 -17.47 -1.66
C ALA A 273 2.69 -17.61 -3.20
N ALA A 274 2.89 -18.83 -3.71
CA ALA A 274 2.93 -19.10 -5.13
C ALA A 274 1.56 -18.84 -5.79
N THR A 275 0.49 -19.30 -5.17
CA THR A 275 -0.89 -19.09 -5.63
C THR A 275 -1.24 -17.60 -5.66
N ARG A 276 -0.90 -16.82 -4.61
CA ARG A 276 -1.14 -15.36 -4.58
C ARG A 276 -0.46 -14.66 -5.75
N ARG A 277 0.80 -15.03 -6.02
CA ARG A 277 1.59 -14.50 -7.13
C ARG A 277 1.03 -14.94 -8.49
N ASN A 278 0.69 -16.22 -8.65
CA ASN A 278 0.17 -16.77 -9.89
C ASN A 278 -1.20 -16.19 -10.28
N LEU A 279 -2.05 -15.88 -9.30
CA LEU A 279 -3.36 -15.24 -9.51
C LEU A 279 -3.28 -13.71 -9.58
N GLU A 280 -2.10 -13.11 -9.35
CA GLU A 280 -1.87 -11.67 -9.36
C GLU A 280 -2.92 -10.91 -8.53
N LEU A 281 -3.11 -11.34 -7.27
CA LEU A 281 -4.19 -10.81 -6.43
C LEU A 281 -4.00 -9.34 -6.09
N THR A 282 -2.84 -8.97 -5.54
CA THR A 282 -2.50 -7.61 -5.07
C THR A 282 -1.26 -7.02 -5.74
N HIS A 283 -0.38 -7.87 -6.29
CA HIS A 283 0.84 -7.47 -6.99
C HIS A 283 0.93 -8.22 -8.32
N ALA A 284 1.30 -7.51 -9.38
CA ALA A 284 1.49 -8.07 -10.70
C ALA A 284 2.86 -8.76 -10.82
N LEU A 285 2.98 -9.78 -11.66
CA LEU A 285 4.27 -10.44 -11.97
C LEU A 285 5.30 -9.48 -12.56
N THR A 286 4.84 -8.45 -13.27
CA THR A 286 5.67 -7.37 -13.84
C THR A 286 6.06 -6.30 -12.83
N GLY A 287 5.61 -6.43 -11.58
CA GLY A 287 5.77 -5.44 -10.52
C GLY A 287 4.62 -4.42 -10.45
N GLY A 288 4.40 -3.87 -9.26
CA GLY A 288 3.35 -2.89 -8.99
C GLY A 288 1.94 -3.48 -8.88
N ARG A 289 0.93 -2.61 -8.92
CA ARG A 289 -0.49 -2.99 -8.73
C ARG A 289 -1.31 -3.04 -10.03
N ALA A 290 -0.85 -2.40 -11.10
CA ALA A 290 -1.57 -2.39 -12.38
C ALA A 290 -1.70 -3.82 -12.94
N GLY A 291 -2.89 -4.18 -13.43
CA GLY A 291 -3.15 -5.52 -13.95
C GLY A 291 -3.46 -6.58 -12.89
N THR A 292 -3.63 -6.22 -11.62
CA THR A 292 -4.02 -7.15 -10.54
C THR A 292 -5.53 -7.19 -10.34
N LEU A 293 -6.01 -8.23 -9.63
CA LEU A 293 -7.41 -8.30 -9.19
C LEU A 293 -7.78 -7.07 -8.35
N LEU A 294 -6.93 -6.67 -7.41
CA LEU A 294 -7.12 -5.48 -6.58
C LEU A 294 -7.35 -4.23 -7.44
N SER A 295 -6.55 -4.02 -8.50
CA SER A 295 -6.67 -2.83 -9.36
C SER A 295 -7.98 -2.77 -10.15
N VAL A 296 -8.57 -3.92 -10.46
CA VAL A 296 -9.87 -4.00 -11.13
C VAL A 296 -11.01 -3.73 -10.14
N MET A 297 -10.91 -4.31 -8.93
CA MET A 297 -11.98 -4.25 -7.93
C MET A 297 -12.03 -2.93 -7.16
N ASP A 298 -10.93 -2.16 -7.14
CA ASP A 298 -10.84 -0.94 -6.34
C ASP A 298 -11.64 0.23 -6.95
N LYS A 299 -12.89 0.34 -6.50
CA LYS A 299 -13.79 1.47 -6.76
C LYS A 299 -14.06 2.28 -5.48
N THR A 300 -13.32 2.03 -4.41
CA THR A 300 -13.46 2.78 -3.17
C THR A 300 -13.03 4.24 -3.36
N VAL A 301 -13.63 5.13 -2.59
CA VAL A 301 -13.35 6.57 -2.64
C VAL A 301 -12.61 7.07 -1.41
N THR A 302 -12.53 6.24 -0.35
CA THR A 302 -11.78 6.53 0.88
C THR A 302 -10.53 5.65 0.99
N ALA A 303 -9.53 6.12 1.71
CA ALA A 303 -8.33 5.35 2.00
C ALA A 303 -8.65 4.13 2.89
N GLY A 304 -9.55 4.27 3.87
CA GLY A 304 -10.01 3.18 4.74
C GLY A 304 -10.70 2.06 3.97
N GLY A 305 -11.60 2.41 3.03
CA GLY A 305 -12.28 1.45 2.16
C GLY A 305 -11.31 0.66 1.27
N ALA A 306 -10.28 1.32 0.74
CA ALA A 306 -9.26 0.66 -0.08
C ALA A 306 -8.42 -0.34 0.73
N ARG A 307 -8.00 0.02 1.93
CA ARG A 307 -7.29 -0.88 2.84
C ARG A 307 -8.15 -2.09 3.23
N LEU A 308 -9.44 -1.87 3.46
CA LEU A 308 -10.40 -2.95 3.75
C LEU A 308 -10.57 -3.89 2.55
N LEU A 309 -10.64 -3.38 1.32
CA LEU A 309 -10.70 -4.20 0.10
C LEU A 309 -9.46 -5.08 -0.04
N GLU A 310 -8.25 -4.51 0.09
CA GLU A 310 -6.99 -5.26 -0.01
C GLU A 310 -6.96 -6.39 1.04
N ARG A 311 -7.38 -6.11 2.28
CA ARG A 311 -7.48 -7.11 3.34
C ARG A 311 -8.48 -8.23 2.99
N ARG A 312 -9.65 -7.92 2.41
CA ARG A 312 -10.64 -8.93 2.03
C ARG A 312 -10.21 -9.80 0.85
N ILE A 313 -9.50 -9.25 -0.12
CA ILE A 313 -8.90 -10.02 -1.22
C ILE A 313 -7.80 -10.93 -0.68
N SER A 314 -6.97 -10.43 0.24
CA SER A 314 -5.87 -11.18 0.83
C SER A 314 -6.35 -12.28 1.81
N SER A 315 -7.53 -12.12 2.41
CA SER A 315 -8.10 -13.02 3.42
C SER A 315 -9.59 -13.27 3.17
N PRO A 316 -9.96 -14.02 2.11
CA PRO A 316 -11.35 -14.39 1.87
C PRO A 316 -11.90 -15.23 3.04
N SER A 317 -13.17 -15.04 3.39
CA SER A 317 -13.77 -15.68 4.55
C SER A 317 -14.17 -17.12 4.30
N ARG A 318 -14.07 -17.97 5.35
CA ARG A 318 -14.70 -19.31 5.41
C ARG A 318 -15.96 -19.34 6.30
N VAL A 319 -16.36 -18.18 6.83
CA VAL A 319 -17.54 -18.04 7.68
C VAL A 319 -18.70 -17.61 6.81
N LEU A 320 -19.68 -18.50 6.63
CA LEU A 320 -20.81 -18.29 5.72
C LEU A 320 -21.62 -17.03 6.07
N GLU A 321 -21.88 -16.81 7.36
CA GLU A 321 -22.64 -15.64 7.84
C GLU A 321 -21.92 -14.33 7.46
N THR A 322 -20.59 -14.31 7.56
CA THR A 322 -19.78 -13.13 7.15
C THR A 322 -19.87 -12.88 5.66
N ILE A 323 -19.80 -13.96 4.84
CA ILE A 323 -19.92 -13.85 3.38
C ILE A 323 -21.31 -13.32 3.02
N GLN A 324 -22.36 -13.91 3.61
CA GLN A 324 -23.75 -13.54 3.33
C GLN A 324 -24.03 -12.09 3.72
N SER A 325 -23.61 -11.67 4.92
CA SER A 325 -23.77 -10.31 5.40
C SER A 325 -23.12 -9.27 4.48
N ARG A 326 -21.93 -9.57 3.91
CA ARG A 326 -21.26 -8.72 2.92
C ARG A 326 -22.02 -8.69 1.58
N LEU A 327 -22.50 -9.84 1.11
CA LEU A 327 -23.30 -9.92 -0.11
C LEU A 327 -24.62 -9.14 0.02
N ASP A 328 -25.26 -9.19 1.18
CA ASP A 328 -26.50 -8.47 1.42
C ASP A 328 -26.27 -6.93 1.48
N ALA A 329 -25.13 -6.49 2.04
CA ALA A 329 -24.73 -5.08 2.00
C ALA A 329 -24.50 -4.57 0.56
N ILE A 330 -23.86 -5.38 -0.28
CA ILE A 330 -23.66 -5.05 -1.70
C ILE A 330 -25.01 -5.06 -2.44
N SER A 331 -25.87 -6.05 -2.17
CA SER A 331 -27.21 -6.15 -2.80
C SER A 331 -28.03 -4.90 -2.52
N PHE A 332 -28.07 -4.44 -1.27
CA PHE A 332 -28.76 -3.20 -0.91
C PHE A 332 -28.26 -2.00 -1.74
N ALA A 333 -26.94 -1.82 -1.82
CA ALA A 333 -26.34 -0.71 -2.58
C ALA A 333 -26.53 -0.88 -4.11
N TYR A 334 -26.61 -2.11 -4.61
CA TYR A 334 -26.88 -2.43 -6.02
C TYR A 334 -28.33 -2.07 -6.40
N ASP A 335 -29.29 -2.44 -5.55
CA ASP A 335 -30.72 -2.24 -5.79
C ASP A 335 -31.19 -0.80 -5.55
N THR A 336 -30.35 0.03 -4.87
CA THR A 336 -30.66 1.43 -4.55
C THR A 336 -29.62 2.41 -5.13
N PRO A 337 -29.51 2.57 -6.46
CA PRO A 337 -28.45 3.35 -7.09
C PRO A 337 -28.45 4.84 -6.72
N SER A 338 -29.63 5.44 -6.44
CA SER A 338 -29.72 6.82 -5.98
C SER A 338 -29.05 7.02 -4.62
N ILE A 339 -29.41 6.17 -3.64
CA ILE A 339 -28.83 6.20 -2.29
C ILE A 339 -27.33 5.92 -2.35
N ARG A 340 -26.91 4.92 -3.14
CA ARG A 340 -25.49 4.61 -3.36
C ARG A 340 -24.71 5.83 -3.87
N ASN A 341 -25.23 6.54 -4.87
CA ASN A 341 -24.53 7.70 -5.45
C ASN A 341 -24.41 8.84 -4.45
N ASP A 342 -25.45 9.12 -3.69
CA ASP A 342 -25.46 10.14 -2.64
C ASP A 342 -24.44 9.79 -1.53
N ILE A 343 -24.42 8.53 -1.07
CA ILE A 343 -23.44 8.04 -0.10
C ILE A 343 -22.01 8.24 -0.63
N ARG A 344 -21.73 7.82 -1.86
CA ARG A 344 -20.40 7.94 -2.47
C ARG A 344 -19.95 9.39 -2.67
N GLN A 345 -20.90 10.32 -2.85
CA GLN A 345 -20.58 11.75 -2.93
C GLN A 345 -20.08 12.27 -1.57
N HIS A 346 -20.72 11.94 -0.46
CA HIS A 346 -20.29 12.31 0.88
C HIS A 346 -18.95 11.64 1.25
N LEU A 347 -18.77 10.35 0.95
CA LEU A 347 -17.55 9.62 1.23
C LEU A 347 -16.30 10.21 0.57
N ARG A 348 -16.42 10.90 -0.58
CA ARG A 348 -15.28 11.59 -1.22
C ARG A 348 -14.72 12.74 -0.37
N ASN A 349 -15.52 13.29 0.54
CA ASN A 349 -15.11 14.38 1.42
C ASN A 349 -14.52 13.85 2.75
N VAL A 350 -14.61 12.54 2.99
CA VAL A 350 -14.12 11.92 4.23
C VAL A 350 -12.60 11.78 4.20
N PRO A 351 -11.86 12.46 5.09
CA PRO A 351 -10.43 12.29 5.24
C PRO A 351 -10.08 10.97 5.95
N ASP A 352 -8.78 10.64 6.00
CA ASP A 352 -8.28 9.44 6.69
C ASP A 352 -8.26 9.66 8.23
N LEU A 353 -9.37 9.34 8.89
CA LEU A 353 -9.56 9.52 10.33
C LEU A 353 -8.55 8.71 11.16
N ASP A 354 -8.30 7.46 10.79
CA ASP A 354 -7.37 6.59 11.52
C ASP A 354 -5.96 7.17 11.53
N ARG A 355 -5.47 7.61 10.37
CA ARG A 355 -4.13 8.20 10.26
C ARG A 355 -4.01 9.56 10.94
N ALA A 356 -5.05 10.39 10.86
CA ALA A 356 -5.09 11.65 11.60
C ALA A 356 -5.03 11.41 13.12
N LEU A 357 -5.83 10.47 13.62
CA LEU A 357 -5.86 10.08 15.01
C LEU A 357 -4.51 9.54 15.50
N SER A 358 -3.87 8.68 14.71
CA SER A 358 -2.54 8.15 15.02
C SER A 358 -1.48 9.24 15.09
N ARG A 359 -1.46 10.19 14.14
CA ARG A 359 -0.50 11.32 14.19
C ARG A 359 -0.71 12.20 15.41
N LEU A 360 -1.97 12.47 15.78
CA LEU A 360 -2.29 13.22 16.99
C LEU A 360 -1.81 12.51 18.27
N SER A 361 -1.97 11.20 18.36
CA SER A 361 -1.54 10.41 19.53
C SER A 361 -0.02 10.37 19.71
N LEU A 362 0.74 10.44 18.61
CA LEU A 362 2.20 10.43 18.60
C LEU A 362 2.83 11.83 18.68
N ASP A 363 2.05 12.90 18.93
CA ASP A 363 2.50 14.31 18.88
C ASP A 363 3.14 14.72 17.55
N ARG A 364 2.70 14.11 16.45
CA ARG A 364 3.14 14.39 15.06
C ARG A 364 2.07 15.04 14.21
N GLY A 365 0.85 15.10 14.76
CA GLY A 365 -0.28 15.78 14.15
C GLY A 365 -0.19 17.29 14.23
N GLY A 366 -0.95 17.97 13.39
CA GLY A 366 -1.09 19.42 13.37
C GLY A 366 -2.56 19.86 13.36
N PRO A 367 -2.82 21.17 13.22
CA PRO A 367 -4.18 21.71 13.17
C PRO A 367 -5.03 21.11 12.04
N ARG A 368 -4.42 20.70 10.93
CA ARG A 368 -5.13 19.99 9.84
C ARG A 368 -5.65 18.63 10.26
N ASP A 369 -4.97 17.92 11.17
CA ASP A 369 -5.44 16.64 11.68
C ASP A 369 -6.65 16.82 12.60
N LEU A 370 -6.71 17.91 13.40
CA LEU A 370 -7.90 18.27 14.19
C LEU A 370 -9.10 18.53 13.24
N ALA A 371 -8.88 19.31 12.17
CA ALA A 371 -9.90 19.58 11.17
C ALA A 371 -10.30 18.33 10.37
N ALA A 372 -9.36 17.42 10.11
CA ALA A 372 -9.66 16.13 9.47
C ALA A 372 -10.64 15.31 10.33
N ILE A 373 -10.41 15.24 11.64
CA ILE A 373 -11.35 14.58 12.57
C ILE A 373 -12.71 15.27 12.54
N ARG A 374 -12.77 16.61 12.66
CA ARG A 374 -14.01 17.39 12.58
C ARG A 374 -14.78 17.06 11.29
N ASN A 375 -14.14 17.26 10.15
CA ASN A 375 -14.77 17.11 8.83
C ASN A 375 -15.24 15.66 8.60
N GLY A 376 -14.41 14.67 8.97
CA GLY A 376 -14.77 13.27 8.83
C GLY A 376 -15.95 12.83 9.69
N LEU A 377 -16.04 13.32 10.93
CA LEU A 377 -17.18 13.04 11.81
C LEU A 377 -18.45 13.79 11.35
N THR A 378 -18.33 15.00 10.83
CA THR A 378 -19.45 15.75 10.23
C THR A 378 -20.03 14.99 9.03
N GLU A 379 -19.18 14.53 8.12
CA GLU A 379 -19.63 13.72 6.98
C GLU A 379 -20.22 12.37 7.44
N ALA A 380 -19.67 11.75 8.49
CA ALA A 380 -20.21 10.54 9.10
C ALA A 380 -21.65 10.77 9.63
N SER A 381 -21.89 11.88 10.34
CA SER A 381 -23.24 12.24 10.82
C SER A 381 -24.22 12.44 9.66
N HIS A 382 -23.82 13.18 8.61
CA HIS A 382 -24.65 13.36 7.41
C HIS A 382 -24.99 12.02 6.72
N LEU A 383 -24.03 11.08 6.66
CA LEU A 383 -24.28 9.76 6.12
C LEU A 383 -25.24 8.95 6.96
N ALA A 384 -25.10 8.98 8.28
CA ALA A 384 -26.01 8.31 9.20
C ALA A 384 -27.46 8.77 9.00
N ASP A 385 -27.70 10.09 8.93
CA ASP A 385 -29.03 10.68 8.71
C ASP A 385 -29.65 10.20 7.38
N LYS A 386 -28.87 10.19 6.29
CA LYS A 386 -29.33 9.69 4.99
C LYS A 386 -29.69 8.21 5.00
N MET A 387 -28.94 7.41 5.75
CA MET A 387 -29.15 5.97 5.84
C MET A 387 -30.30 5.57 6.77
N GLN A 388 -30.70 6.40 7.74
CA GLN A 388 -31.81 6.12 8.68
C GLN A 388 -33.16 5.87 7.99
N ALA A 389 -33.40 6.47 6.83
CA ALA A 389 -34.67 6.33 6.11
C ALA A 389 -34.84 5.00 5.38
N ALA A 390 -33.78 4.16 5.32
CA ALA A 390 -33.75 2.91 4.56
C ALA A 390 -33.74 1.67 5.47
N ALA A 391 -34.35 0.57 5.02
CA ALA A 391 -34.23 -0.73 5.69
C ALA A 391 -32.85 -1.32 5.37
N LEU A 392 -31.86 -1.08 6.23
CA LEU A 392 -30.49 -1.50 6.04
C LEU A 392 -30.28 -2.98 6.43
N PRO A 393 -29.44 -3.73 5.67
CA PRO A 393 -28.94 -5.03 6.14
C PRO A 393 -28.04 -4.84 7.37
N ASP A 394 -27.91 -5.89 8.17
CA ASP A 394 -27.26 -5.83 9.50
C ASP A 394 -25.86 -5.20 9.48
N LEU A 395 -25.02 -5.55 8.50
CA LEU A 395 -23.67 -4.99 8.38
C LEU A 395 -23.70 -3.47 8.19
N LEU A 396 -24.55 -2.98 7.30
CA LEU A 396 -24.70 -1.53 7.07
C LEU A 396 -25.41 -0.83 8.22
N ALA A 397 -26.36 -1.49 8.89
CA ALA A 397 -27.03 -0.95 10.07
C ALA A 397 -26.05 -0.76 11.25
N GLN A 398 -25.17 -1.75 11.48
CA GLN A 398 -24.09 -1.63 12.47
C GLN A 398 -23.10 -0.53 12.11
N ALA A 399 -22.67 -0.47 10.82
CA ALA A 399 -21.79 0.59 10.33
C ALA A 399 -22.42 1.98 10.54
N ALA A 400 -23.68 2.18 10.14
CA ALA A 400 -24.39 3.45 10.29
C ALA A 400 -24.57 3.86 11.76
N LYS A 401 -24.82 2.91 12.67
CA LYS A 401 -24.88 3.17 14.10
C LYS A 401 -23.56 3.70 14.65
N GLY A 402 -22.44 3.21 14.14
CA GLY A 402 -21.11 3.68 14.53
C GLY A 402 -20.78 5.11 14.07
N LEU A 403 -21.55 5.67 13.14
CA LEU A 403 -21.35 7.04 12.63
C LEU A 403 -22.01 8.12 13.48
N THR A 404 -22.80 7.77 14.51
CA THR A 404 -23.59 8.70 15.34
C THR A 404 -22.97 8.89 16.73
N GLY A 405 -23.42 9.96 17.44
CA GLY A 405 -23.02 10.24 18.82
C GLY A 405 -21.71 11.04 18.94
N HIS A 406 -21.34 11.77 17.91
CA HIS A 406 -20.14 12.61 17.87
C HIS A 406 -20.43 14.11 17.95
N ASP A 407 -21.71 14.51 18.12
CA ASP A 407 -22.18 15.90 18.00
C ASP A 407 -21.41 16.85 18.92
N SER A 408 -21.20 16.49 20.19
CA SER A 408 -20.48 17.34 21.15
C SER A 408 -19.02 17.59 20.77
N LEU A 409 -18.35 16.61 20.16
CA LEU A 409 -16.97 16.77 19.67
C LEU A 409 -16.93 17.58 18.37
N ILE A 410 -17.90 17.37 17.48
CA ILE A 410 -18.05 18.15 16.24
C ILE A 410 -18.27 19.63 16.61
N ASP A 411 -19.23 19.94 17.46
CA ASP A 411 -19.53 21.30 17.91
C ASP A 411 -18.31 21.98 18.52
N LEU A 412 -17.59 21.27 19.43
CA LEU A 412 -16.36 21.79 20.05
C LEU A 412 -15.30 22.14 18.99
N LEU A 413 -15.09 21.27 18.00
CA LEU A 413 -14.06 21.47 16.97
C LEU A 413 -14.48 22.51 15.93
N ASP A 414 -15.78 22.64 15.66
CA ASP A 414 -16.33 23.63 14.71
C ASP A 414 -16.28 25.05 15.30
N ASP A 415 -16.62 25.19 16.59
CA ASP A 415 -16.46 26.44 17.31
C ASP A 415 -15.01 26.89 17.43
N ALA A 416 -14.07 25.92 17.63
CA ALA A 416 -12.67 26.22 17.91
C ALA A 416 -11.80 26.45 16.67
N LEU A 417 -12.09 25.82 15.54
CA LEU A 417 -11.19 25.79 14.39
C LEU A 417 -11.71 26.63 13.21
N ILE A 418 -10.81 27.31 12.54
CA ILE A 418 -11.14 27.89 11.21
C ILE A 418 -11.41 26.77 10.18
N ALA A 419 -12.00 27.12 9.03
CA ALA A 419 -12.36 26.17 7.98
C ALA A 419 -11.16 25.38 7.46
N GLU A 420 -10.06 26.07 7.15
CA GLU A 420 -8.82 25.49 6.58
C GLU A 420 -7.61 25.85 7.45
N PRO A 421 -7.30 25.07 8.47
CA PRO A 421 -6.13 25.32 9.32
C PRO A 421 -4.80 25.08 8.59
N PRO A 422 -3.69 25.75 9.02
CA PRO A 422 -2.35 25.48 8.53
C PRO A 422 -1.89 24.07 8.89
N LEU A 423 -0.84 23.58 8.20
CA LEU A 423 -0.30 22.26 8.44
C LEU A 423 0.31 22.13 9.84
N LEU A 424 1.07 23.15 10.28
CA LEU A 424 1.85 23.09 11.51
C LEU A 424 1.30 24.07 12.56
N ALA A 425 1.20 23.62 13.80
CA ALA A 425 0.76 24.47 14.92
C ALA A 425 1.66 25.69 15.16
N ARG A 426 2.95 25.61 14.80
CA ARG A 426 3.89 26.74 14.91
C ARG A 426 3.58 27.91 13.98
N ASP A 427 2.78 27.69 12.92
CA ASP A 427 2.42 28.73 11.97
C ASP A 427 1.31 29.63 12.52
N GLY A 428 0.58 29.18 13.54
CA GLY A 428 -0.50 29.90 14.21
C GLY A 428 -1.72 30.16 13.32
N GLY A 429 -2.70 30.88 13.83
CA GLY A 429 -3.86 31.35 13.07
C GLY A 429 -4.94 30.29 12.80
N PHE A 430 -4.96 29.17 13.53
CA PHE A 430 -5.90 28.06 13.28
C PHE A 430 -7.11 28.06 14.21
N ILE A 431 -7.09 28.83 15.30
CA ILE A 431 -8.26 29.01 16.19
C ILE A 431 -9.20 30.05 15.60
N ALA A 432 -10.49 29.76 15.60
CA ALA A 432 -11.52 30.65 15.10
C ALA A 432 -11.63 31.96 15.93
N PRO A 433 -11.90 33.11 15.29
CA PRO A 433 -12.20 34.34 16.03
C PRO A 433 -13.44 34.16 16.93
N GLY A 434 -13.41 34.69 18.16
CA GLY A 434 -14.50 34.59 19.13
C GLY A 434 -14.48 33.35 20.00
N TYR A 435 -13.57 32.38 19.74
CA TYR A 435 -13.46 31.18 20.57
C TYR A 435 -12.77 31.40 21.92
N ASP A 436 -11.70 32.20 21.94
CA ASP A 436 -10.94 32.54 23.16
C ASP A 436 -10.70 34.05 23.21
N ALA A 437 -11.26 34.70 24.26
CA ALA A 437 -11.22 36.16 24.38
C ALA A 437 -9.79 36.70 24.61
N GLU A 438 -8.92 35.97 25.32
CA GLU A 438 -7.53 36.32 25.53
C GLU A 438 -6.75 36.31 24.19
N LEU A 439 -6.99 35.30 23.36
CA LEU A 439 -6.37 35.18 22.04
C LEU A 439 -6.81 36.33 21.13
N ASP A 440 -8.08 36.68 21.12
CA ASP A 440 -8.62 37.74 20.25
C ASP A 440 -8.07 39.11 20.69
N GLU A 441 -7.94 39.38 21.98
CA GLU A 441 -7.29 40.61 22.46
C GLU A 441 -5.81 40.67 21.99
N VAL A 442 -5.08 39.57 22.15
CA VAL A 442 -3.67 39.52 21.76
C VAL A 442 -3.47 39.63 20.25
N ARG A 443 -4.37 39.03 19.45
CA ARG A 443 -4.38 39.16 17.99
C ARG A 443 -4.67 40.61 17.56
N THR A 444 -5.64 41.27 18.20
CA THR A 444 -5.93 42.70 17.95
C THR A 444 -4.69 43.58 18.23
N LEU A 445 -4.01 43.31 19.33
CA LEU A 445 -2.75 44.02 19.65
C LEU A 445 -1.66 43.76 18.61
N ARG A 446 -1.52 42.55 18.13
CA ARG A 446 -0.56 42.18 17.09
C ARG A 446 -0.85 42.84 15.74
N ASP A 447 -2.13 42.80 15.32
CA ASP A 447 -2.53 43.18 13.94
C ASP A 447 -2.86 44.67 13.85
N GLU A 448 -3.45 45.24 14.91
CA GLU A 448 -3.90 46.64 14.97
C GLU A 448 -3.08 47.50 15.94
N GLY A 449 -1.92 47.02 16.39
CA GLY A 449 -1.09 47.74 17.36
C GLY A 449 -0.81 49.20 16.96
N ARG A 450 -0.77 49.53 15.68
CA ARG A 450 -0.67 50.93 15.19
C ARG A 450 -1.92 51.72 15.50
N SER A 451 -3.10 51.15 15.47
CA SER A 451 -4.38 51.80 15.79
C SER A 451 -4.46 52.11 17.28
N VAL A 452 -4.01 51.16 18.14
CA VAL A 452 -3.92 51.35 19.58
C VAL A 452 -2.97 52.51 19.90
N ILE A 453 -1.79 52.56 19.30
CA ILE A 453 -0.84 53.69 19.47
C ILE A 453 -1.45 55.01 18.97
N ALA A 454 -2.21 55.01 17.89
CA ALA A 454 -2.88 56.25 17.38
C ALA A 454 -3.97 56.70 18.36
N GLN A 455 -4.71 55.79 19.00
CA GLN A 455 -5.70 56.14 20.04
C GLN A 455 -4.99 56.75 21.26
N MET A 456 -3.92 56.08 21.76
CA MET A 456 -3.10 56.65 22.85
C MET A 456 -2.55 58.03 22.52
N GLN A 457 -2.18 58.29 21.27
CA GLN A 457 -1.76 59.64 20.83
C GLN A 457 -2.90 60.66 21.03
N GLN A 458 -4.15 60.32 20.68
CA GLN A 458 -5.29 61.23 20.86
C GLN A 458 -5.57 61.46 22.38
N ASP A 459 -5.42 60.41 23.21
CA ASP A 459 -5.60 60.51 24.66
C ASP A 459 -4.50 61.41 25.26
N PHE A 460 -3.24 61.27 24.81
CA PHE A 460 -2.14 62.16 25.22
C PHE A 460 -2.33 63.61 24.77
N ILE A 461 -2.87 63.83 23.55
CA ILE A 461 -3.22 65.16 23.04
C ILE A 461 -4.30 65.78 23.94
N SER A 462 -5.35 65.00 24.28
CA SER A 462 -6.42 65.46 25.16
C SER A 462 -5.97 65.79 26.56
N LEU A 463 -5.09 64.92 27.16
CA LEU A 463 -4.52 65.10 28.49
C LEU A 463 -3.59 66.30 28.58
N THR A 464 -2.73 66.44 27.57
CA THR A 464 -1.69 67.54 27.56
C THR A 464 -2.21 68.86 26.99
N GLY A 465 -3.29 68.82 26.18
CA GLY A 465 -3.75 69.98 25.42
C GLY A 465 -2.76 70.43 24.33
N ILE A 466 -1.82 69.57 23.91
CA ILE A 466 -0.81 69.84 22.89
C ILE A 466 -1.17 69.14 21.59
N SER A 467 -1.81 69.85 20.68
CA SER A 467 -2.29 69.30 19.39
C SER A 467 -1.19 68.81 18.44
N THR A 468 0.06 69.20 18.67
CA THR A 468 1.24 68.83 17.87
C THR A 468 1.98 67.61 18.43
N LEU A 469 1.56 67.05 19.56
CA LEU A 469 2.14 65.84 20.13
C LEU A 469 1.97 64.66 19.16
N LYS A 470 3.06 63.94 18.93
CA LYS A 470 3.05 62.75 18.11
C LYS A 470 3.75 61.60 18.86
N ILE A 471 3.16 60.41 18.78
CA ILE A 471 3.84 59.19 19.20
C ILE A 471 4.62 58.67 17.96
N LYS A 472 5.91 58.44 18.12
CA LYS A 472 6.80 57.87 17.09
C LYS A 472 7.56 56.69 17.66
N HIS A 473 8.15 55.90 16.77
CA HIS A 473 8.99 54.73 17.13
C HIS A 473 10.38 54.82 16.52
N ASN A 474 11.40 54.42 17.24
CA ASN A 474 12.71 54.11 16.69
C ASN A 474 13.37 52.93 17.45
N ASN A 475 14.42 52.35 16.85
CA ASN A 475 15.07 51.15 17.40
C ASN A 475 15.87 51.36 18.71
N VAL A 476 16.06 52.63 19.16
CA VAL A 476 16.83 52.96 20.37
C VAL A 476 15.90 53.26 21.57
N LEU A 477 14.84 54.02 21.35
CA LEU A 477 13.93 54.48 22.43
C LEU A 477 12.60 53.69 22.44
N GLY A 478 12.31 52.88 21.42
CA GLY A 478 11.03 52.29 21.23
C GLY A 478 9.97 53.33 20.83
N TYR A 479 8.74 53.22 21.37
CA TYR A 479 7.70 54.26 21.22
C TYR A 479 7.92 55.39 22.18
N PHE A 480 7.81 56.61 21.70
CA PHE A 480 7.95 57.83 22.49
C PHE A 480 7.03 58.95 22.01
N ALA A 481 6.50 59.74 22.94
CA ALA A 481 5.79 60.94 22.69
C ALA A 481 6.76 62.10 22.36
N GLU A 482 6.62 62.74 21.23
CA GLU A 482 7.50 63.80 20.78
C GLU A 482 6.71 65.13 20.73
N VAL A 483 7.25 66.16 21.36
CA VAL A 483 6.73 67.51 21.32
C VAL A 483 7.81 68.51 20.84
N THR A 484 7.38 69.65 20.29
CA THR A 484 8.30 70.74 19.94
C THR A 484 8.90 71.35 21.20
N ALA A 485 10.11 71.92 21.10
CA ALA A 485 10.80 72.56 22.20
C ALA A 485 9.93 73.65 22.89
N THR A 486 9.02 74.31 22.15
CA THR A 486 8.08 75.31 22.70
C THR A 486 7.10 74.75 23.72
N HIS A 487 6.78 73.48 23.68
CA HIS A 487 5.83 72.82 24.61
C HIS A 487 6.53 71.97 25.65
N ALA A 488 7.88 71.90 25.62
CA ALA A 488 8.63 71.07 26.52
C ALA A 488 8.50 71.48 27.99
N GLU A 489 8.51 72.76 28.26
CA GLU A 489 8.40 73.30 29.62
C GLU A 489 7.06 72.86 30.29
N LYS A 490 5.96 72.83 29.53
CA LYS A 490 4.65 72.37 29.98
C LYS A 490 4.70 70.86 30.35
N MET A 491 5.41 70.08 29.59
CA MET A 491 5.52 68.60 29.82
C MET A 491 6.46 68.28 30.98
N LEU A 492 7.45 69.15 31.25
CA LEU A 492 8.42 68.97 32.34
C LEU A 492 7.90 69.54 33.68
N SER A 493 6.74 70.19 33.70
CA SER A 493 6.10 70.78 34.87
C SER A 493 4.97 69.92 35.41
N ALA A 494 4.73 69.95 36.71
CA ALA A 494 3.59 69.27 37.32
C ALA A 494 2.22 69.87 36.82
N PRO A 495 1.19 69.06 36.59
CA PRO A 495 1.13 67.62 36.91
C PRO A 495 1.64 66.70 35.82
N LEU A 496 1.98 67.18 34.61
CA LEU A 496 2.33 66.35 33.46
C LEU A 496 3.69 65.63 33.65
N SER A 497 4.62 66.22 34.38
CA SER A 497 5.91 65.60 34.74
C SER A 497 5.77 64.29 35.55
N ASP A 498 4.63 64.10 36.22
CA ASP A 498 4.39 62.86 36.99
C ASP A 498 4.01 61.70 36.06
N THR A 499 3.44 61.97 34.87
CA THR A 499 3.04 60.97 33.91
C THR A 499 4.04 60.80 32.79
N PHE A 500 4.63 61.93 32.24
CA PHE A 500 5.52 61.92 31.10
C PHE A 500 6.99 61.97 31.56
N ILE A 501 7.70 60.88 31.43
CA ILE A 501 9.08 60.68 31.79
C ILE A 501 9.96 61.16 30.66
N HIS A 502 10.84 62.12 30.91
CA HIS A 502 11.81 62.66 29.91
C HIS A 502 12.80 61.55 29.50
N ARG A 503 13.01 61.43 28.17
CA ARG A 503 13.95 60.44 27.58
C ARG A 503 15.11 61.10 26.83
N GLN A 504 14.84 62.08 26.00
CA GLN A 504 15.83 62.71 25.15
C GLN A 504 15.40 64.13 24.73
N THR A 505 16.36 65.04 24.67
CA THR A 505 16.21 66.38 24.10
C THR A 505 17.05 66.42 22.82
N THR A 506 16.48 66.92 21.74
CA THR A 506 17.12 67.21 20.44
C THR A 506 16.99 68.71 20.18
N ALA A 507 17.65 69.27 19.14
CA ALA A 507 17.69 70.70 18.88
C ALA A 507 16.31 71.38 18.78
N ASN A 508 15.27 70.70 18.28
CA ASN A 508 13.97 71.27 18.07
C ASN A 508 12.80 70.47 18.73
N GLN A 509 13.06 69.34 19.39
CA GLN A 509 12.08 68.46 19.93
C GLN A 509 12.52 67.81 21.24
N VAL A 510 11.54 67.52 22.08
CA VAL A 510 11.78 66.78 23.34
C VAL A 510 10.91 65.53 23.33
N ARG A 511 11.50 64.43 23.77
CA ARG A 511 10.94 63.08 23.75
C ARG A 511 10.66 62.55 25.15
N PHE A 512 9.45 62.05 25.29
CA PHE A 512 8.95 61.53 26.55
C PHE A 512 8.47 60.08 26.38
N THR A 513 8.41 59.31 27.44
CA THR A 513 7.66 58.09 27.51
C THR A 513 6.70 58.16 28.70
N THR A 514 5.72 57.27 28.75
CA THR A 514 4.92 57.02 29.93
C THR A 514 5.05 55.56 30.33
N VAL A 515 4.73 55.21 31.56
CA VAL A 515 4.70 53.79 31.99
C VAL A 515 3.72 53.01 31.11
N GLU A 516 2.54 53.58 30.85
CA GLU A 516 1.52 53.00 30.00
C GLU A 516 2.00 52.77 28.56
N LEU A 517 2.70 53.72 27.92
CA LEU A 517 3.25 53.59 26.57
C LEU A 517 4.33 52.51 26.51
N SER A 518 5.17 52.38 27.54
CA SER A 518 6.22 51.35 27.59
C SER A 518 5.66 49.96 27.85
N GLU A 519 4.60 49.85 28.66
CA GLU A 519 3.88 48.60 28.85
C GLU A 519 3.16 48.14 27.57
N MET A 520 2.49 49.11 26.88
CA MET A 520 1.83 48.82 25.60
C MET A 520 2.81 48.39 24.52
N GLU A 521 3.99 49.05 24.42
CA GLU A 521 5.07 48.61 23.53
C GLU A 521 5.49 47.17 23.80
N THR A 522 5.72 46.82 25.06
CA THR A 522 6.09 45.45 25.45
C THR A 522 5.01 44.43 25.09
N LYS A 523 3.74 44.79 25.30
CA LYS A 523 2.61 43.96 24.89
C LYS A 523 2.55 43.77 23.38
N ILE A 524 2.69 44.83 22.55
CA ILE A 524 2.69 44.77 21.09
C ILE A 524 3.84 43.90 20.55
N LEU A 525 5.07 44.10 21.09
CA LEU A 525 6.26 43.34 20.68
C LEU A 525 6.15 41.84 20.99
N ASN A 526 5.48 41.49 22.09
CA ASN A 526 5.33 40.10 22.52
C ASN A 526 4.03 39.45 22.03
N ALA A 527 3.10 40.23 21.48
CA ALA A 527 1.76 39.77 21.10
C ALA A 527 1.80 38.57 20.16
N GLY A 528 2.69 38.55 19.15
CA GLY A 528 2.82 37.43 18.23
C GLY A 528 3.21 36.13 18.91
N ASN A 529 4.22 36.18 19.82
CA ASN A 529 4.65 34.99 20.57
C ASN A 529 3.56 34.53 21.56
N HIS A 530 2.93 35.50 22.26
CA HIS A 530 1.87 35.21 23.20
C HIS A 530 0.63 34.57 22.52
N ALA A 531 0.22 35.10 21.36
CA ALA A 531 -0.85 34.48 20.57
C ALA A 531 -0.51 33.02 20.22
N LEU A 532 0.73 32.76 19.79
CA LEU A 532 1.16 31.39 19.45
C LEU A 532 1.21 30.46 20.68
N GLU A 533 1.57 30.96 21.85
CA GLU A 533 1.54 30.19 23.11
C GLU A 533 0.11 29.81 23.50
N ILE A 534 -0.83 30.78 23.40
CA ILE A 534 -2.25 30.51 23.65
C ILE A 534 -2.79 29.46 22.65
N GLU A 535 -2.51 29.64 21.37
CA GLU A 535 -2.93 28.68 20.36
C GLU A 535 -2.37 27.28 20.58
N LYS A 536 -1.12 27.13 20.99
CA LYS A 536 -0.53 25.84 21.39
C LYS A 536 -1.24 25.22 22.60
N ARG A 537 -1.57 26.03 23.61
CA ARG A 537 -2.37 25.55 24.77
C ARG A 537 -3.74 25.03 24.34
N LEU A 538 -4.43 25.77 23.48
CA LEU A 538 -5.72 25.38 22.93
C LEU A 538 -5.61 24.14 22.06
N TYR A 539 -4.57 24.03 21.22
CA TYR A 539 -4.26 22.85 20.43
C TYR A 539 -4.17 21.59 21.31
N GLU A 540 -3.40 21.65 22.40
CA GLU A 540 -3.25 20.51 23.34
C GLU A 540 -4.59 20.14 23.99
N THR A 541 -5.45 21.11 24.28
CA THR A 541 -6.80 20.87 24.83
C THR A 541 -7.70 20.17 23.84
N LEU A 542 -7.75 20.63 22.58
CA LEU A 542 -8.55 20.04 21.52
C LEU A 542 -8.03 18.64 21.14
N LYS A 543 -6.70 18.47 21.03
CA LYS A 543 -6.08 17.17 20.82
C LYS A 543 -6.47 16.16 21.89
N ARG A 544 -6.44 16.55 23.16
CA ARG A 544 -6.86 15.68 24.27
C ARG A 544 -8.34 15.29 24.17
N ALA A 545 -9.22 16.23 23.87
CA ALA A 545 -10.64 15.94 23.65
C ALA A 545 -10.86 14.90 22.53
N ILE A 546 -10.10 14.98 21.43
CA ILE A 546 -10.14 13.97 20.34
C ILE A 546 -9.63 12.62 20.85
N LEU A 547 -8.49 12.58 21.56
CA LEU A 547 -7.90 11.32 22.02
C LEU A 547 -8.79 10.61 23.06
N ASP A 548 -9.49 11.36 23.89
CA ASP A 548 -10.47 10.82 24.84
C ASP A 548 -11.67 10.14 24.10
N HIS A 549 -11.94 10.53 22.85
CA HIS A 549 -12.97 9.93 21.98
C HIS A 549 -12.40 8.96 20.93
N SER A 550 -11.15 8.54 21.07
CA SER A 550 -10.45 7.71 20.07
C SER A 550 -11.16 6.40 19.72
N GLY A 551 -11.76 5.73 20.72
CA GLY A 551 -12.53 4.50 20.51
C GLY A 551 -13.74 4.70 19.58
N PRO A 552 -14.69 5.60 19.90
CA PRO A 552 -15.81 5.94 19.02
C PRO A 552 -15.39 6.41 17.63
N ILE A 553 -14.34 7.25 17.50
CA ILE A 553 -13.79 7.69 16.20
C ILE A 553 -13.31 6.48 15.38
N GLY A 554 -12.63 5.52 16.01
CA GLY A 554 -12.19 4.29 15.36
C GLY A 554 -13.36 3.42 14.87
N VAL A 555 -14.47 3.38 15.60
CA VAL A 555 -15.70 2.68 15.16
C VAL A 555 -16.32 3.39 13.96
N ALA A 556 -16.38 4.73 13.98
CA ALA A 556 -16.87 5.51 12.84
C ALA A 556 -16.01 5.31 11.59
N SER A 557 -14.68 5.33 11.73
CA SER A 557 -13.75 5.06 10.62
C SER A 557 -13.95 3.68 10.00
N ALA A 558 -14.13 2.64 10.83
CA ALA A 558 -14.43 1.29 10.36
C ALA A 558 -15.78 1.20 9.64
N GLY A 559 -16.82 1.88 10.18
CA GLY A 559 -18.15 1.98 9.55
C GLY A 559 -18.11 2.66 8.19
N LEU A 560 -17.37 3.78 8.06
CA LEU A 560 -17.17 4.48 6.79
C LEU A 560 -16.47 3.59 5.75
N ALA A 561 -15.46 2.82 6.15
CA ALA A 561 -14.75 1.89 5.28
C ALA A 561 -15.66 0.76 4.77
N GLU A 562 -16.54 0.21 5.63
CA GLU A 562 -17.52 -0.82 5.25
C GLU A 562 -18.56 -0.28 4.25
N ILE A 563 -19.07 0.91 4.49
CA ILE A 563 -20.05 1.56 3.60
C ILE A 563 -19.40 1.89 2.24
N ASP A 564 -18.17 2.41 2.25
CA ASP A 564 -17.43 2.71 1.01
C ASP A 564 -17.18 1.45 0.20
N LEU A 565 -16.73 0.38 0.83
CA LEU A 565 -16.45 -0.88 0.13
C LEU A 565 -17.73 -1.50 -0.44
N ALA A 566 -18.82 -1.56 0.33
CA ALA A 566 -20.10 -2.10 -0.14
C ALA A 566 -20.65 -1.31 -1.34
N THR A 567 -20.63 0.02 -1.24
CA THR A 567 -21.10 0.90 -2.34
C THR A 567 -20.16 0.89 -3.54
N GLY A 568 -18.85 0.76 -3.34
CA GLY A 568 -17.86 0.64 -4.41
C GLY A 568 -17.99 -0.67 -5.19
N LEU A 569 -18.18 -1.79 -4.51
CA LEU A 569 -18.39 -3.10 -5.14
C LEU A 569 -19.75 -3.19 -5.84
N ALA A 570 -20.78 -2.55 -5.31
CA ALA A 570 -22.09 -2.47 -5.99
C ALA A 570 -22.02 -1.64 -7.29
N ASP A 571 -21.29 -0.52 -7.26
CA ASP A 571 -21.04 0.31 -8.44
C ASP A 571 -20.29 -0.46 -9.54
N LEU A 572 -19.25 -1.19 -9.13
CA LEU A 572 -18.49 -2.08 -10.01
C LEU A 572 -19.36 -3.18 -10.60
N ALA A 573 -20.15 -3.86 -9.76
CA ALA A 573 -21.02 -4.94 -10.19
C ALA A 573 -22.05 -4.48 -11.22
N GLN A 574 -22.59 -3.28 -11.08
CA GLN A 574 -23.53 -2.70 -12.03
C GLN A 574 -22.83 -2.31 -13.35
N SER A 575 -21.65 -1.69 -13.27
CA SER A 575 -20.93 -1.23 -14.47
C SER A 575 -20.37 -2.39 -15.31
N GLU A 576 -19.97 -3.49 -14.67
CA GLU A 576 -19.33 -4.64 -15.31
C GLU A 576 -20.28 -5.85 -15.49
N ASN A 577 -21.57 -5.69 -15.17
CA ASN A 577 -22.58 -6.77 -15.22
C ASN A 577 -22.15 -8.01 -14.44
N TRP A 578 -21.76 -7.85 -13.18
CA TRP A 578 -21.45 -8.95 -12.27
C TRP A 578 -22.68 -9.36 -11.48
N VAL A 579 -22.74 -10.63 -11.08
CA VAL A 579 -23.91 -11.22 -10.43
C VAL A 579 -23.62 -11.61 -8.98
N LYS A 580 -24.67 -11.65 -8.15
CA LYS A 580 -24.59 -12.18 -6.78
C LYS A 580 -24.35 -13.69 -6.83
N PRO A 581 -23.24 -14.21 -6.28
CA PRO A 581 -23.01 -15.65 -6.21
C PRO A 581 -23.88 -16.27 -5.10
N ARG A 582 -24.31 -17.50 -5.30
CA ARG A 582 -24.83 -18.35 -4.22
C ARG A 582 -23.65 -19.03 -3.52
N VAL A 583 -23.50 -18.81 -2.23
CA VAL A 583 -22.47 -19.46 -1.40
C VAL A 583 -23.15 -20.24 -0.29
N ASP A 584 -22.77 -21.51 -0.09
CA ASP A 584 -23.31 -22.38 0.95
C ASP A 584 -22.27 -23.42 1.44
N ASN A 585 -22.66 -24.30 2.36
CA ASN A 585 -21.78 -25.31 2.94
C ASN A 585 -21.63 -26.58 2.06
N SER A 586 -22.26 -26.63 0.88
CA SER A 586 -22.12 -27.75 -0.06
C SER A 586 -20.70 -27.83 -0.64
N ARG A 587 -20.47 -28.78 -1.54
CA ARG A 587 -19.27 -28.89 -2.38
C ARG A 587 -19.54 -28.47 -3.83
N ALA A 588 -20.64 -27.77 -4.07
CA ALA A 588 -20.98 -27.26 -5.40
C ALA A 588 -19.89 -26.34 -5.95
N PHE A 589 -19.66 -26.41 -7.24
CA PHE A 589 -18.85 -25.47 -8.01
C PHE A 589 -19.42 -25.39 -9.41
N ASP A 590 -20.36 -24.50 -9.61
CA ASP A 590 -21.08 -24.33 -10.88
C ASP A 590 -21.07 -22.85 -11.26
N ILE A 591 -20.31 -22.54 -12.30
CA ILE A 591 -20.14 -21.20 -12.85
C ILE A 591 -20.62 -21.26 -14.30
N GLN A 592 -21.61 -20.44 -14.63
CA GLN A 592 -22.11 -20.29 -15.99
C GLN A 592 -21.71 -18.91 -16.53
N GLY A 593 -21.18 -18.88 -17.74
CA GLY A 593 -20.76 -17.64 -18.38
C GLY A 593 -19.67 -16.88 -17.60
N GLY A 594 -18.73 -17.61 -17.00
CA GLY A 594 -17.62 -17.01 -16.24
C GLY A 594 -16.69 -16.21 -17.13
N ARG A 595 -16.17 -15.09 -16.59
CA ARG A 595 -15.25 -14.17 -17.27
C ARG A 595 -14.07 -13.84 -16.39
N HIS A 596 -12.88 -13.59 -16.97
CA HIS A 596 -11.70 -13.18 -16.21
C HIS A 596 -11.68 -11.65 -16.03
N PRO A 597 -11.90 -11.10 -14.83
CA PRO A 597 -12.14 -9.67 -14.65
C PRO A 597 -10.98 -8.78 -15.12
N VAL A 598 -9.74 -9.23 -14.96
CA VAL A 598 -8.55 -8.47 -15.36
C VAL A 598 -8.36 -8.51 -16.88
N VAL A 599 -8.48 -9.70 -17.49
CA VAL A 599 -8.29 -9.86 -18.94
C VAL A 599 -9.43 -9.20 -19.72
N GLU A 600 -10.67 -9.35 -19.27
CA GLU A 600 -11.85 -8.69 -19.86
C GLU A 600 -11.66 -7.17 -19.90
N ARG A 601 -11.23 -6.57 -18.78
CA ARG A 601 -10.96 -5.13 -18.70
C ARG A 601 -9.81 -4.68 -19.60
N ALA A 602 -8.75 -5.47 -19.69
CA ALA A 602 -7.62 -5.18 -20.57
C ALA A 602 -8.03 -5.20 -22.05
N LEU A 603 -8.84 -6.19 -22.47
CA LEU A 603 -9.39 -6.29 -23.82
C LEU A 603 -10.30 -5.10 -24.15
N ALA A 604 -11.17 -4.70 -23.23
CA ALA A 604 -12.06 -3.56 -23.39
C ALA A 604 -11.29 -2.25 -23.60
N GLN A 605 -10.16 -2.07 -22.90
CA GLN A 605 -9.30 -0.88 -23.04
C GLN A 605 -8.54 -0.85 -24.38
N GLN A 606 -8.21 -2.00 -24.95
CA GLN A 606 -7.50 -2.10 -26.24
C GLN A 606 -8.42 -2.04 -27.45
N SER A 607 -9.72 -1.82 -27.26
CA SER A 607 -10.75 -1.86 -28.32
C SER A 607 -10.75 -3.20 -29.11
N GLY A 608 -10.37 -4.27 -28.43
CA GLY A 608 -10.27 -5.63 -28.98
C GLY A 608 -11.62 -6.36 -29.06
N SER A 609 -11.56 -7.63 -29.42
CA SER A 609 -12.74 -8.51 -29.39
C SER A 609 -13.26 -8.67 -27.96
N PRO A 610 -14.59 -8.85 -27.76
CA PRO A 610 -15.15 -9.07 -26.43
C PRO A 610 -14.58 -10.36 -25.82
N PHE A 611 -14.49 -10.40 -24.47
CA PHE A 611 -14.07 -11.60 -23.76
C PHE A 611 -15.07 -12.74 -23.99
N ILE A 612 -14.59 -13.95 -24.27
CA ILE A 612 -15.44 -15.13 -24.44
C ILE A 612 -15.69 -15.77 -23.08
N ALA A 613 -16.94 -15.74 -22.65
CA ALA A 613 -17.36 -16.32 -21.38
C ALA A 613 -17.36 -17.86 -21.46
N ASN A 614 -17.01 -18.52 -20.34
CA ASN A 614 -16.91 -19.98 -20.27
C ASN A 614 -17.59 -20.53 -19.03
N ASP A 615 -18.18 -21.71 -19.18
CA ASP A 615 -18.81 -22.45 -18.09
C ASP A 615 -17.80 -23.38 -17.40
N CYS A 616 -17.97 -23.60 -16.09
CA CYS A 616 -17.19 -24.55 -15.31
C CYS A 616 -18.04 -25.20 -14.25
N THR A 617 -18.19 -26.52 -14.30
CA THR A 617 -18.96 -27.32 -13.34
C THR A 617 -18.09 -28.39 -12.73
N LEU A 618 -17.66 -28.18 -11.48
CA LEU A 618 -16.88 -29.11 -10.65
C LEU A 618 -17.66 -29.35 -9.36
N SER A 619 -18.58 -30.29 -9.37
CA SER A 619 -19.39 -30.58 -8.18
C SER A 619 -19.00 -31.95 -7.65
N ALA A 620 -18.51 -32.00 -6.43
CA ALA A 620 -18.11 -33.24 -5.77
C ALA A 620 -19.32 -34.02 -5.18
N ASP A 621 -20.52 -33.50 -5.29
CA ASP A 621 -21.76 -34.11 -4.82
C ASP A 621 -22.54 -34.68 -6.03
N GLY A 622 -22.78 -36.01 -6.02
CA GLY A 622 -23.54 -36.72 -7.06
C GLY A 622 -22.70 -37.20 -8.25
N ASP A 623 -23.29 -37.25 -9.41
CA ASP A 623 -22.71 -37.80 -10.67
C ASP A 623 -21.79 -36.80 -11.42
N ASN A 624 -21.55 -35.63 -10.85
CA ASN A 624 -20.74 -34.62 -11.47
C ASN A 624 -19.23 -34.82 -11.21
N ALA A 625 -18.41 -34.48 -12.19
CA ALA A 625 -16.97 -34.52 -12.08
C ALA A 625 -16.45 -33.51 -11.02
N ASN A 626 -15.49 -33.91 -10.23
CA ASN A 626 -14.74 -33.07 -9.33
C ASN A 626 -13.39 -32.63 -9.93
N ILE A 627 -12.94 -33.26 -11.00
CA ILE A 627 -11.72 -32.93 -11.72
C ILE A 627 -12.01 -32.76 -13.21
N TRP A 628 -11.61 -31.62 -13.80
CA TRP A 628 -11.55 -31.48 -15.24
C TRP A 628 -10.12 -31.59 -15.73
N LEU A 629 -9.90 -32.49 -16.69
CA LEU A 629 -8.64 -32.61 -17.43
C LEU A 629 -8.75 -31.78 -18.71
N LEU A 630 -8.07 -30.63 -18.71
CA LEU A 630 -8.15 -29.63 -19.79
C LEU A 630 -6.99 -29.81 -20.78
N THR A 631 -7.31 -30.09 -22.03
CA THR A 631 -6.35 -30.22 -23.14
C THR A 631 -6.51 -29.08 -24.16
N GLY A 632 -5.55 -28.96 -25.08
CA GLY A 632 -5.54 -27.92 -26.11
C GLY A 632 -4.28 -27.09 -26.15
N PRO A 633 -4.08 -26.21 -27.17
CA PRO A 633 -2.88 -25.39 -27.29
C PRO A 633 -2.78 -24.30 -26.22
N ASN A 634 -1.54 -23.94 -25.84
CA ASN A 634 -1.30 -22.95 -24.76
C ASN A 634 -1.85 -21.56 -25.08
N MET A 635 -1.79 -21.13 -26.35
CA MET A 635 -2.29 -19.82 -26.79
C MET A 635 -3.83 -19.73 -26.86
N ALA A 636 -4.53 -20.84 -26.68
CA ALA A 636 -6.00 -20.88 -26.76
C ALA A 636 -6.71 -20.36 -25.50
N GLY A 637 -6.01 -20.02 -24.44
CA GLY A 637 -6.56 -19.43 -23.22
C GLY A 637 -6.74 -20.39 -22.04
N LYS A 638 -6.11 -21.60 -22.02
CA LYS A 638 -6.18 -22.56 -20.92
C LYS A 638 -5.86 -21.90 -19.57
N SER A 639 -4.69 -21.29 -19.44
CA SER A 639 -4.24 -20.66 -18.18
C SER A 639 -5.16 -19.50 -17.74
N THR A 640 -5.75 -18.77 -18.69
CA THR A 640 -6.75 -17.72 -18.41
C THR A 640 -8.02 -18.33 -17.81
N PHE A 641 -8.52 -19.43 -18.40
CA PHE A 641 -9.68 -20.15 -17.88
C PHE A 641 -9.44 -20.71 -16.48
N LEU A 642 -8.27 -21.29 -16.22
CA LEU A 642 -7.89 -21.81 -14.92
C LEU A 642 -7.91 -20.69 -13.86
N ARG A 643 -7.21 -19.59 -14.11
CA ARG A 643 -7.15 -18.44 -13.21
C ARG A 643 -8.52 -17.80 -12.99
N GLN A 644 -9.34 -17.68 -14.04
CA GLN A 644 -10.70 -17.15 -13.98
C GLN A 644 -11.53 -17.84 -12.90
N ASN A 645 -11.55 -19.17 -12.88
CA ASN A 645 -12.35 -19.96 -11.95
C ASN A 645 -11.86 -19.78 -10.50
N ALA A 646 -10.53 -19.74 -10.26
CA ALA A 646 -9.98 -19.45 -8.93
C ALA A 646 -10.33 -18.04 -8.45
N ILE A 647 -10.24 -17.04 -9.32
CA ILE A 647 -10.55 -15.64 -8.99
C ILE A 647 -12.05 -15.50 -8.68
N ILE A 648 -12.94 -16.11 -9.48
CA ILE A 648 -14.39 -16.09 -9.21
C ILE A 648 -14.70 -16.71 -7.84
N ALA A 649 -14.09 -17.85 -7.52
CA ALA A 649 -14.24 -18.50 -6.22
C ALA A 649 -13.74 -17.63 -5.06
N LEU A 650 -12.59 -17.01 -5.23
CA LEU A 650 -12.01 -16.07 -4.25
C LEU A 650 -12.94 -14.88 -4.03
N MET A 651 -13.44 -14.27 -5.12
CA MET A 651 -14.38 -13.14 -5.06
C MET A 651 -15.68 -13.50 -4.36
N ALA A 652 -16.23 -14.67 -4.62
CA ALA A 652 -17.42 -15.16 -3.92
C ALA A 652 -17.20 -15.28 -2.41
N GLN A 653 -16.04 -15.83 -1.99
CA GLN A 653 -15.74 -16.02 -0.56
C GLN A 653 -15.24 -14.76 0.14
N MET A 654 -14.78 -13.75 -0.55
CA MET A 654 -14.58 -12.44 0.07
C MET A 654 -15.92 -11.70 0.32
N GLY A 655 -17.03 -12.21 -0.22
CA GLY A 655 -18.36 -11.63 -0.15
C GLY A 655 -18.57 -10.54 -1.19
N SER A 656 -18.19 -10.78 -2.45
CA SER A 656 -18.37 -9.89 -3.60
C SER A 656 -19.23 -10.52 -4.68
N TYR A 657 -19.84 -9.69 -5.53
CA TYR A 657 -20.40 -10.11 -6.81
C TYR A 657 -19.27 -10.59 -7.72
N VAL A 658 -19.60 -11.46 -8.67
CA VAL A 658 -18.64 -12.17 -9.52
C VAL A 658 -18.93 -11.96 -11.01
N PRO A 659 -17.89 -11.96 -11.87
CA PRO A 659 -18.03 -11.83 -13.33
C PRO A 659 -18.52 -13.15 -13.96
N ALA A 660 -19.80 -13.42 -13.85
CA ALA A 660 -20.46 -14.61 -14.39
C ALA A 660 -21.93 -14.29 -14.75
N ALA A 661 -22.59 -15.20 -15.49
CA ALA A 661 -24.04 -15.16 -15.66
C ALA A 661 -24.75 -15.72 -14.42
N THR A 662 -24.26 -16.83 -13.87
CA THR A 662 -24.65 -17.38 -12.55
C THR A 662 -23.44 -18.06 -11.92
N ALA A 663 -23.40 -18.10 -10.57
CA ALA A 663 -22.36 -18.82 -9.83
C ALA A 663 -22.96 -19.44 -8.56
N HIS A 664 -22.74 -20.74 -8.37
CA HIS A 664 -23.04 -21.47 -7.13
C HIS A 664 -21.76 -22.13 -6.63
N ILE A 665 -21.25 -21.68 -5.50
CA ILE A 665 -19.94 -22.09 -4.97
C ILE A 665 -20.10 -22.51 -3.52
N GLY A 666 -19.88 -23.81 -3.24
CA GLY A 666 -19.75 -24.33 -1.89
C GLY A 666 -18.43 -23.88 -1.27
N LEU A 667 -18.41 -23.61 0.04
CA LEU A 667 -17.24 -23.12 0.76
C LEU A 667 -15.96 -23.88 0.40
N ILE A 668 -14.92 -23.12 0.09
CA ILE A 668 -13.57 -23.58 -0.23
C ILE A 668 -12.67 -23.34 1.00
N SER A 669 -11.91 -24.34 1.40
CA SER A 669 -10.95 -24.28 2.50
C SER A 669 -9.62 -23.67 2.08
N GLN A 670 -9.16 -24.06 0.88
CA GLN A 670 -7.83 -23.75 0.35
C GLN A 670 -7.92 -23.52 -1.15
N ILE A 671 -7.11 -22.58 -1.66
CA ILE A 671 -6.92 -22.40 -3.10
C ILE A 671 -5.44 -22.59 -3.40
N PHE A 672 -5.14 -23.52 -4.30
CA PHE A 672 -3.80 -23.76 -4.80
C PHE A 672 -3.77 -23.56 -6.31
N SER A 673 -2.76 -22.83 -6.79
CA SER A 673 -2.57 -22.57 -8.21
C SER A 673 -1.10 -22.75 -8.58
N ARG A 674 -0.85 -23.68 -9.48
CA ARG A 674 0.42 -23.86 -10.17
C ARG A 674 0.22 -23.58 -11.64
N VAL A 675 0.43 -22.32 -12.08
CA VAL A 675 0.22 -21.85 -13.45
C VAL A 675 1.46 -21.08 -13.90
N GLY A 676 2.09 -21.51 -14.99
CA GLY A 676 3.28 -20.89 -15.56
C GLY A 676 4.59 -21.35 -14.91
N ALA A 677 5.69 -21.28 -15.65
CA ALA A 677 7.05 -21.48 -15.14
C ALA A 677 7.63 -20.12 -14.73
N SER A 678 7.95 -19.95 -13.46
CA SER A 678 8.84 -18.87 -13.03
C SER A 678 10.26 -19.42 -12.95
N ASP A 679 11.17 -18.91 -13.80
CA ASP A 679 12.59 -19.20 -13.67
C ASP A 679 13.13 -18.51 -12.42
N ASP A 680 13.52 -19.29 -11.42
CA ASP A 680 14.24 -18.78 -10.24
C ASP A 680 15.76 -18.92 -10.46
N LEU A 681 16.24 -18.27 -11.51
CA LEU A 681 17.66 -18.24 -11.88
C LEU A 681 18.54 -17.63 -10.77
N ALA A 682 17.97 -16.76 -9.95
CA ALA A 682 18.69 -16.10 -8.85
C ALA A 682 19.15 -17.08 -7.77
N ARG A 683 18.48 -18.23 -7.62
CA ARG A 683 18.78 -19.26 -6.60
C ARG A 683 19.41 -20.52 -7.17
N GLY A 684 19.64 -20.58 -8.48
CA GLY A 684 20.19 -21.78 -9.12
C GLY A 684 19.29 -23.01 -9.01
N ARG A 685 17.99 -22.86 -8.68
CA ARG A 685 17.02 -23.95 -8.67
C ARG A 685 16.50 -24.18 -10.08
N SER A 686 16.52 -25.42 -10.55
CA SER A 686 15.87 -25.80 -11.81
C SER A 686 14.37 -25.53 -11.72
N THR A 687 13.76 -25.00 -12.81
CA THR A 687 12.30 -24.83 -12.95
C THR A 687 11.52 -26.09 -12.58
N PHE A 688 12.05 -27.26 -12.93
CA PHE A 688 11.48 -28.56 -12.59
C PHE A 688 11.48 -28.82 -11.07
N MET A 689 12.57 -28.46 -10.36
CA MET A 689 12.62 -28.63 -8.90
C MET A 689 11.62 -27.72 -8.18
N VAL A 690 11.49 -26.45 -8.60
CA VAL A 690 10.48 -25.52 -8.07
C VAL A 690 9.09 -26.08 -8.29
N GLU A 691 8.79 -26.58 -9.50
CA GLU A 691 7.51 -27.21 -9.83
C GLU A 691 7.20 -28.40 -8.92
N MET A 692 8.18 -29.28 -8.68
CA MET A 692 8.00 -30.45 -7.81
C MET A 692 7.76 -30.06 -6.35
N VAL A 693 8.46 -29.06 -5.83
CA VAL A 693 8.28 -28.56 -4.46
C VAL A 693 6.87 -27.98 -4.27
N GLU A 694 6.42 -27.14 -5.22
CA GLU A 694 5.06 -26.55 -5.19
C GLU A 694 3.98 -27.66 -5.31
N THR A 695 4.16 -28.61 -6.23
CA THR A 695 3.24 -29.76 -6.39
C THR A 695 3.19 -30.62 -5.14
N ALA A 696 4.34 -30.91 -4.52
CA ALA A 696 4.41 -31.66 -3.27
C ALA A 696 3.68 -30.94 -2.13
N ALA A 697 3.83 -29.61 -2.01
CA ALA A 697 3.11 -28.81 -1.03
C ALA A 697 1.59 -28.93 -1.22
N ILE A 698 1.10 -28.86 -2.47
CA ILE A 698 -0.31 -29.01 -2.81
C ILE A 698 -0.83 -30.39 -2.41
N LEU A 699 -0.17 -31.45 -2.86
CA LEU A 699 -0.62 -32.84 -2.60
C LEU A 699 -0.64 -33.20 -1.11
N ASN A 700 0.29 -32.65 -0.33
CA ASN A 700 0.35 -32.89 1.12
C ASN A 700 -0.66 -32.06 1.93
N GLN A 701 -1.13 -30.93 1.44
CA GLN A 701 -1.94 -29.97 2.20
C GLN A 701 -3.40 -29.90 1.77
N ALA A 702 -3.71 -30.18 0.49
CA ALA A 702 -5.06 -30.03 -0.05
C ALA A 702 -6.02 -31.02 0.62
N ASP A 703 -7.13 -30.48 1.15
CA ASP A 703 -8.25 -31.25 1.68
C ASP A 703 -9.37 -31.46 0.66
N ASP A 704 -10.45 -32.10 1.06
CA ASP A 704 -11.61 -32.41 0.17
C ASP A 704 -12.44 -31.19 -0.22
N ARG A 705 -12.21 -30.01 0.42
CA ARG A 705 -12.84 -28.73 0.10
C ARG A 705 -11.90 -27.79 -0.64
N ALA A 706 -10.66 -28.18 -0.90
CA ALA A 706 -9.72 -27.38 -1.65
C ALA A 706 -10.15 -27.21 -3.11
N LEU A 707 -9.74 -26.10 -3.72
CA LEU A 707 -9.72 -25.86 -5.16
C LEU A 707 -8.28 -25.88 -5.64
N VAL A 708 -7.93 -26.83 -6.48
CA VAL A 708 -6.59 -27.05 -7.01
C VAL A 708 -6.54 -26.75 -8.50
N ILE A 709 -5.58 -25.93 -8.90
CA ILE A 709 -5.35 -25.56 -10.29
C ILE A 709 -3.91 -25.90 -10.66
N LEU A 710 -3.77 -26.83 -11.61
CA LEU A 710 -2.49 -27.28 -12.12
C LEU A 710 -2.40 -27.07 -13.62
N ASP A 711 -1.32 -26.43 -14.07
CA ASP A 711 -1.09 -26.16 -15.49
C ASP A 711 0.26 -26.79 -15.91
N GLU A 712 0.18 -27.76 -16.80
CA GLU A 712 1.32 -28.43 -17.46
C GLU A 712 2.37 -29.05 -16.52
N ILE A 713 1.94 -29.80 -15.53
CA ILE A 713 2.83 -30.52 -14.61
C ILE A 713 3.70 -31.53 -15.39
N GLY A 714 5.01 -31.59 -15.06
CA GLY A 714 5.98 -32.51 -15.66
C GLY A 714 6.66 -31.98 -16.91
N ARG A 715 6.53 -30.68 -17.25
CA ARG A 715 7.10 -30.10 -18.49
C ARG A 715 8.65 -29.99 -18.43
N GLY A 716 9.26 -29.89 -17.25
CA GLY A 716 10.69 -29.63 -17.07
C GLY A 716 11.60 -30.87 -17.14
N THR A 717 11.09 -32.07 -17.52
CA THR A 717 11.83 -33.32 -17.57
C THR A 717 11.54 -34.10 -18.87
N ALA A 718 12.11 -35.33 -18.98
CA ALA A 718 11.84 -36.20 -20.11
C ALA A 718 10.33 -36.55 -20.23
N THR A 719 9.80 -36.67 -21.43
CA THR A 719 8.38 -36.83 -21.72
C THR A 719 7.71 -37.94 -20.90
N TYR A 720 8.33 -39.12 -20.84
CA TYR A 720 7.76 -40.26 -20.09
C TYR A 720 7.82 -40.07 -18.57
N ASP A 721 8.87 -39.41 -18.03
CA ASP A 721 8.97 -39.08 -16.62
C ASP A 721 7.91 -38.03 -16.25
N GLY A 722 7.78 -36.98 -17.05
CA GLY A 722 6.78 -35.95 -16.88
C GLY A 722 5.35 -36.47 -16.93
N LEU A 723 5.03 -37.31 -17.91
CA LEU A 723 3.73 -37.99 -18.02
C LEU A 723 3.44 -38.87 -16.80
N SER A 724 4.43 -39.64 -16.34
CA SER A 724 4.25 -40.53 -15.18
C SER A 724 3.97 -39.73 -13.90
N ILE A 725 4.66 -38.60 -13.69
CA ILE A 725 4.44 -37.72 -12.56
C ILE A 725 3.06 -37.06 -12.64
N ALA A 726 2.69 -36.51 -13.80
CA ALA A 726 1.40 -35.89 -14.01
C ALA A 726 0.23 -36.85 -13.79
N TRP A 727 0.38 -38.10 -14.30
CA TRP A 727 -0.58 -39.18 -14.11
C TRP A 727 -0.79 -39.51 -12.63
N ALA A 728 0.30 -39.80 -11.90
CA ALA A 728 0.26 -40.11 -10.47
C ALA A 728 -0.28 -38.96 -9.62
N THR A 729 0.05 -37.71 -10.01
CA THR A 729 -0.49 -36.49 -9.38
C THR A 729 -2.01 -36.42 -9.49
N LEU A 730 -2.57 -36.68 -10.67
CA LEU A 730 -4.02 -36.66 -10.87
C LEU A 730 -4.70 -37.78 -10.08
N GLU A 731 -4.15 -39.02 -10.10
CA GLU A 731 -4.67 -40.12 -9.29
C GLU A 731 -4.64 -39.79 -7.80
N HIS A 732 -3.58 -39.16 -7.28
CA HIS A 732 -3.50 -38.75 -5.88
C HIS A 732 -4.54 -37.67 -5.53
N LEU A 733 -4.75 -36.66 -6.39
CA LEU A 733 -5.79 -35.67 -6.21
C LEU A 733 -7.20 -36.29 -6.19
N HIS A 734 -7.44 -37.32 -6.99
CA HIS A 734 -8.70 -38.01 -7.06
C HIS A 734 -8.95 -38.91 -5.86
N ASP A 735 -8.00 -39.82 -5.52
CA ASP A 735 -8.21 -40.89 -4.55
C ASP A 735 -7.98 -40.44 -3.12
N ILE A 736 -6.96 -39.60 -2.88
CA ILE A 736 -6.49 -39.20 -1.54
C ILE A 736 -7.04 -37.85 -1.14
N ASN A 737 -6.72 -36.76 -1.92
CA ASN A 737 -7.16 -35.42 -1.57
C ASN A 737 -8.65 -35.22 -1.78
N ARG A 738 -9.24 -35.85 -2.81
CA ARG A 738 -10.64 -35.72 -3.20
C ARG A 738 -11.09 -34.28 -3.42
N SER A 739 -10.15 -33.43 -3.83
CA SER A 739 -10.34 -32.00 -4.03
C SER A 739 -11.00 -31.72 -5.38
N ARG A 740 -11.62 -30.54 -5.49
CA ARG A 740 -12.03 -30.01 -6.79
C ARG A 740 -10.81 -29.53 -7.54
N ALA A 741 -10.58 -30.00 -8.77
CA ALA A 741 -9.38 -29.65 -9.50
C ALA A 741 -9.64 -29.32 -10.98
N LEU A 742 -8.89 -28.34 -11.48
CA LEU A 742 -8.71 -28.04 -12.90
C LEU A 742 -7.27 -28.39 -13.27
N PHE A 743 -7.08 -29.40 -14.07
CA PHE A 743 -5.80 -29.97 -14.44
C PHE A 743 -5.56 -29.76 -15.94
N ALA A 744 -4.78 -28.76 -16.34
CA ALA A 744 -4.39 -28.56 -17.73
C ALA A 744 -3.13 -29.36 -18.07
N THR A 745 -3.13 -29.99 -19.21
CA THR A 745 -2.01 -30.83 -19.67
C THR A 745 -1.85 -30.76 -21.18
N HIS A 746 -0.64 -31.02 -21.64
CA HIS A 746 -0.31 -31.27 -23.04
C HIS A 746 -0.16 -32.78 -23.35
N TYR A 747 -0.25 -33.62 -22.32
CA TYR A 747 -0.21 -35.08 -22.49
C TYR A 747 -1.60 -35.60 -22.87
N HIS A 748 -1.78 -35.93 -24.14
CA HIS A 748 -3.06 -36.46 -24.65
C HIS A 748 -3.41 -37.83 -24.07
N GLU A 749 -2.40 -38.62 -23.70
CA GLU A 749 -2.57 -39.99 -23.10
C GLU A 749 -3.33 -39.93 -21.78
N MET A 750 -3.24 -38.82 -21.04
CA MET A 750 -3.97 -38.63 -19.78
C MET A 750 -5.48 -38.60 -19.96
N THR A 751 -5.98 -38.27 -21.15
CA THR A 751 -7.44 -38.24 -21.43
C THR A 751 -8.10 -39.59 -21.20
N ALA A 752 -7.34 -40.70 -21.28
CA ALA A 752 -7.81 -42.03 -20.95
C ALA A 752 -8.22 -42.23 -19.49
N LEU A 753 -7.74 -41.34 -18.58
CA LEU A 753 -8.07 -41.41 -17.14
C LEU A 753 -9.56 -41.14 -16.88
N SER A 754 -10.24 -40.36 -17.70
CA SER A 754 -11.70 -40.13 -17.58
C SER A 754 -12.52 -41.42 -17.73
N ASN A 755 -11.98 -42.43 -18.42
CA ASN A 755 -12.62 -43.74 -18.55
C ASN A 755 -12.34 -44.68 -17.37
N LYS A 756 -11.33 -44.37 -16.56
CA LYS A 756 -10.88 -45.21 -15.44
C LYS A 756 -11.30 -44.66 -14.07
N LEU A 757 -11.33 -43.35 -13.93
CA LEU A 757 -11.60 -42.64 -12.69
C LEU A 757 -12.98 -41.95 -12.76
N GLY A 758 -13.90 -42.39 -11.92
CA GLY A 758 -15.21 -41.76 -11.81
C GLY A 758 -15.05 -40.32 -11.26
N GLY A 759 -15.74 -39.36 -11.91
CA GLY A 759 -15.59 -37.96 -11.46
C GLY A 759 -14.43 -37.20 -12.13
N VAL A 760 -13.76 -37.75 -13.15
CA VAL A 760 -12.80 -37.08 -14.01
C VAL A 760 -13.41 -36.86 -15.39
N ASP A 761 -13.64 -35.63 -15.79
CA ASP A 761 -14.14 -35.29 -17.12
C ASP A 761 -13.05 -34.63 -17.98
N ASN A 762 -13.03 -34.98 -19.27
CA ASN A 762 -12.19 -34.28 -20.24
C ASN A 762 -12.85 -32.99 -20.71
N ALA A 763 -12.05 -31.95 -20.83
CA ALA A 763 -12.42 -30.68 -21.46
C ALA A 763 -11.32 -30.21 -22.42
N THR A 764 -11.70 -29.45 -23.42
CA THR A 764 -10.76 -28.90 -24.40
C THR A 764 -11.11 -27.47 -24.77
N VAL A 765 -10.11 -26.70 -25.15
CA VAL A 765 -10.32 -25.35 -25.69
C VAL A 765 -10.59 -25.48 -27.18
N ALA A 766 -11.74 -24.98 -27.64
CA ALA A 766 -12.20 -25.11 -29.03
C ALA A 766 -11.29 -24.31 -29.99
N VAL A 767 -10.97 -25.00 -31.10
CA VAL A 767 -10.16 -24.47 -32.18
C VAL A 767 -10.92 -24.68 -33.48
N LYS A 768 -10.90 -23.69 -34.36
CA LYS A 768 -11.49 -23.80 -35.71
C LYS A 768 -10.39 -23.68 -36.73
N GLU A 769 -10.33 -24.67 -37.66
CA GLU A 769 -9.49 -24.57 -38.84
C GLU A 769 -10.28 -23.91 -39.98
N TRP A 770 -9.69 -22.90 -40.59
CA TRP A 770 -10.27 -22.21 -41.74
C TRP A 770 -9.16 -21.89 -42.74
N ASP A 771 -9.27 -22.42 -43.95
CA ASP A 771 -8.33 -22.21 -45.05
C ASP A 771 -6.85 -22.51 -44.70
N GLY A 772 -6.63 -23.54 -43.85
CA GLY A 772 -5.31 -23.93 -43.37
C GLY A 772 -4.74 -23.09 -42.24
N GLU A 773 -5.48 -22.09 -41.79
CA GLU A 773 -5.19 -21.29 -40.59
C GLU A 773 -6.00 -21.77 -39.40
N VAL A 774 -5.38 -21.61 -38.20
CA VAL A 774 -5.98 -21.98 -36.91
C VAL A 774 -6.53 -20.74 -36.24
N ILE A 775 -7.84 -20.73 -35.95
CA ILE A 775 -8.51 -19.68 -35.18
C ILE A 775 -8.84 -20.23 -33.81
N PHE A 776 -8.28 -19.61 -32.75
CA PHE A 776 -8.62 -19.94 -31.37
C PHE A 776 -9.95 -19.30 -31.00
N LEU A 777 -10.92 -20.11 -30.61
CA LEU A 777 -12.26 -19.63 -30.25
C LEU A 777 -12.29 -19.17 -28.77
N HIS A 778 -11.28 -19.50 -27.96
CA HIS A 778 -11.24 -19.25 -26.52
C HIS A 778 -12.43 -19.82 -25.73
N GLU A 779 -13.12 -20.78 -26.29
CA GLU A 779 -14.29 -21.45 -25.72
C GLU A 779 -13.90 -22.82 -25.20
N VAL A 780 -14.22 -23.11 -23.93
CA VAL A 780 -13.98 -24.42 -23.30
C VAL A 780 -15.19 -25.31 -23.52
N ARG A 781 -14.96 -26.52 -24.01
CA ARG A 781 -16.01 -27.51 -24.29
C ARG A 781 -15.67 -28.85 -23.62
N LYS A 782 -16.72 -29.64 -23.29
CA LYS A 782 -16.53 -31.03 -22.84
C LYS A 782 -15.97 -31.88 -23.96
N GLY A 783 -15.06 -32.80 -23.65
CA GLY A 783 -14.40 -33.72 -24.58
C GLY A 783 -12.88 -33.52 -24.64
N ALA A 784 -12.18 -34.42 -25.30
CA ALA A 784 -10.74 -34.36 -25.53
C ALA A 784 -10.43 -33.67 -26.86
N ALA A 785 -9.25 -33.05 -26.95
CA ALA A 785 -8.77 -32.50 -28.23
C ALA A 785 -8.39 -33.64 -29.20
N ASP A 786 -8.83 -33.54 -30.44
CA ASP A 786 -8.58 -34.57 -31.42
C ASP A 786 -7.16 -34.56 -32.01
N ARG A 787 -6.43 -33.43 -31.91
CA ARG A 787 -5.09 -33.21 -32.51
C ARG A 787 -4.23 -32.24 -31.74
N SER A 788 -2.92 -32.35 -31.97
CA SER A 788 -1.94 -31.35 -31.51
C SER A 788 -1.86 -30.19 -32.54
N TYR A 789 -1.82 -28.94 -32.05
CA TYR A 789 -1.78 -27.72 -32.87
C TYR A 789 -0.42 -27.01 -32.82
N GLY A 790 0.63 -27.64 -32.27
CA GLY A 790 1.93 -27.04 -32.06
C GLY A 790 2.60 -26.50 -33.33
N VAL A 791 2.47 -27.24 -34.46
CA VAL A 791 3.06 -26.83 -35.75
C VAL A 791 2.33 -25.62 -36.34
N GLN A 792 1.00 -25.54 -36.16
CA GLN A 792 0.20 -24.41 -36.61
C GLN A 792 0.50 -23.15 -35.79
N VAL A 793 0.68 -23.30 -34.48
CA VAL A 793 1.11 -22.20 -33.60
C VAL A 793 2.51 -21.68 -34.00
N ALA A 794 3.44 -22.58 -34.31
CA ALA A 794 4.77 -22.22 -34.82
C ALA A 794 4.69 -21.44 -36.14
N GLN A 795 3.74 -21.78 -37.01
CA GLN A 795 3.48 -21.06 -38.27
C GLN A 795 2.95 -19.63 -37.97
N LEU A 796 2.01 -19.48 -37.06
CA LEU A 796 1.48 -18.18 -36.62
C LEU A 796 2.54 -17.31 -35.97
N ALA A 797 3.51 -17.93 -35.29
CA ALA A 797 4.67 -17.24 -34.69
C ALA A 797 5.73 -16.79 -35.71
N GLY A 798 5.53 -17.10 -37.00
CA GLY A 798 6.43 -16.68 -38.09
C GLY A 798 7.65 -17.57 -38.32
N LEU A 799 7.63 -18.83 -37.86
CA LEU A 799 8.73 -19.77 -38.22
C LEU A 799 8.83 -19.94 -39.73
N PRO A 800 10.06 -20.13 -40.30
CA PRO A 800 10.27 -20.27 -41.73
C PRO A 800 9.40 -21.38 -42.32
N PRO A 801 8.80 -21.18 -43.52
CA PRO A 801 7.91 -22.17 -44.15
C PRO A 801 8.55 -23.56 -44.39
N SER A 802 9.85 -23.60 -44.61
CA SER A 802 10.64 -24.85 -44.75
C SER A 802 10.69 -25.67 -43.47
N VAL A 803 10.81 -24.96 -42.30
CA VAL A 803 10.80 -25.59 -40.97
C VAL A 803 9.40 -26.15 -40.67
N ILE A 804 8.35 -25.38 -40.98
CA ILE A 804 6.95 -25.80 -40.77
C ILE A 804 6.60 -27.02 -41.63
N ALA A 805 6.99 -27.01 -42.95
CA ALA A 805 6.77 -28.14 -43.84
C ALA A 805 7.45 -29.42 -43.32
N ARG A 806 8.71 -29.28 -42.85
CA ARG A 806 9.43 -30.40 -42.26
C ARG A 806 8.81 -30.90 -40.98
N ALA A 807 8.41 -29.97 -40.06
CA ALA A 807 7.77 -30.33 -38.82
C ALA A 807 6.45 -31.13 -39.02
N ARG A 808 5.66 -30.79 -40.03
CA ARG A 808 4.44 -31.55 -40.40
C ARG A 808 4.78 -32.99 -40.81
N VAL A 809 5.75 -33.19 -41.67
CA VAL A 809 6.20 -34.53 -42.10
C VAL A 809 6.68 -35.37 -40.92
N VAL A 810 7.47 -34.77 -40.00
CA VAL A 810 7.97 -35.45 -38.79
C VAL A 810 6.79 -35.79 -37.86
N LEU A 811 5.85 -34.87 -37.66
CA LEU A 811 4.68 -35.09 -36.78
C LEU A 811 3.82 -36.24 -37.29
N GLU A 812 3.50 -36.26 -38.61
CA GLU A 812 2.73 -37.34 -39.24
C GLU A 812 3.41 -38.73 -39.11
N ALA A 813 4.74 -38.75 -39.19
CA ALA A 813 5.50 -39.98 -39.01
C ALA A 813 5.48 -40.50 -37.58
N LEU A 814 5.56 -39.57 -36.58
CA LEU A 814 5.46 -39.91 -35.17
C LEU A 814 4.05 -40.38 -34.77
N GLU A 815 2.98 -39.72 -35.23
CA GLU A 815 1.60 -40.10 -34.97
C GLU A 815 1.24 -41.46 -35.63
N LYS A 816 1.83 -41.78 -36.78
CA LYS A 816 1.71 -43.11 -37.42
C LYS A 816 2.37 -44.20 -36.60
N GLY A 817 3.61 -43.93 -36.10
CA GLY A 817 4.36 -44.90 -35.29
C GLY A 817 3.65 -45.23 -33.95
N GLU A 818 2.93 -44.26 -33.37
CA GLU A 818 2.14 -44.47 -32.15
C GLU A 818 0.89 -45.34 -32.40
N ARG A 819 0.24 -45.20 -33.56
CA ARG A 819 -0.94 -45.99 -33.93
C ARG A 819 -0.63 -47.44 -34.29
N GLU A 820 0.60 -47.73 -34.73
CA GLU A 820 1.03 -49.06 -35.21
C GLU A 820 1.74 -49.92 -34.13
N GLY A 821 1.82 -49.44 -32.86
CA GLY A 821 2.37 -50.20 -31.73
C GLY A 821 3.91 -50.21 -31.67
N GLY A 822 4.42 -49.42 -30.82
CA GLY A 822 5.73 -49.12 -30.22
C GLY A 822 7.07 -49.82 -30.57
N ALA A 823 7.11 -50.80 -31.43
CA ALA A 823 8.36 -51.47 -31.82
C ALA A 823 9.10 -50.82 -33.03
N THR A 824 8.41 -49.93 -33.75
CA THR A 824 8.88 -49.36 -35.02
C THR A 824 9.42 -47.89 -34.87
N GLN A 825 9.35 -47.31 -33.70
CA GLN A 825 9.68 -45.89 -33.50
C GLN A 825 11.16 -45.54 -33.74
N LYS A 826 12.07 -46.45 -33.38
CA LYS A 826 13.52 -46.25 -33.62
C LYS A 826 13.93 -46.37 -35.09
N THR A 827 13.33 -47.29 -35.83
CA THR A 827 13.55 -47.49 -37.28
C THR A 827 12.91 -46.41 -38.13
N LEU A 828 11.78 -45.83 -37.76
CA LEU A 828 11.12 -44.76 -38.51
C LEU A 828 11.85 -43.40 -38.37
N ILE A 829 12.55 -43.16 -37.28
CA ILE A 829 13.32 -41.90 -37.08
C ILE A 829 14.66 -42.00 -37.87
N ASP A 830 15.29 -43.17 -37.93
CA ASP A 830 16.54 -43.39 -38.67
C ASP A 830 16.36 -43.43 -40.20
N ASP A 831 15.19 -43.85 -40.69
CA ASP A 831 14.84 -43.89 -42.12
C ASP A 831 14.21 -42.59 -42.69
N LEU A 832 13.95 -41.56 -41.82
CA LEU A 832 13.54 -40.23 -42.28
C LEU A 832 14.77 -39.56 -42.94
N PRO A 833 14.74 -39.30 -44.26
CA PRO A 833 15.89 -38.71 -44.94
C PRO A 833 16.24 -37.36 -44.35
N LEU A 834 17.33 -37.35 -43.57
CA LEU A 834 17.85 -36.15 -42.86
C LEU A 834 18.21 -35.00 -43.83
N PHE A 835 18.25 -35.27 -45.14
CA PHE A 835 18.66 -34.36 -46.21
C PHE A 835 17.83 -34.43 -47.49
N ALA A 836 16.60 -34.95 -47.46
CA ALA A 836 15.69 -34.74 -48.57
C ALA A 836 15.34 -33.24 -48.58
N VAL A 837 16.16 -32.45 -49.25
CA VAL A 837 15.74 -31.13 -49.70
C VAL A 837 14.49 -31.37 -50.52
N ALA A 838 13.29 -31.02 -50.00
CA ALA A 838 12.14 -30.87 -50.85
C ALA A 838 12.59 -30.00 -52.04
N PRO A 839 12.33 -30.40 -53.31
CA PRO A 839 12.69 -29.56 -54.42
C PRO A 839 12.08 -28.19 -54.11
N ALA A 840 12.95 -27.17 -54.07
CA ALA A 840 12.49 -25.81 -53.90
C ALA A 840 11.34 -25.61 -54.90
N PRO A 841 10.17 -25.14 -54.50
CA PRO A 841 9.13 -24.82 -55.45
C PRO A 841 9.81 -23.98 -56.53
N ALA A 842 9.65 -24.39 -57.83
CA ALA A 842 10.24 -23.68 -58.92
C ALA A 842 9.97 -22.19 -58.73
N PRO A 843 11.01 -21.33 -58.84
CA PRO A 843 10.83 -19.91 -58.57
C PRO A 843 9.65 -19.46 -59.42
N GLN A 844 8.55 -19.13 -58.79
CA GLN A 844 7.47 -18.39 -59.47
C GLN A 844 8.14 -17.18 -60.09
N PRO A 845 7.98 -16.88 -61.36
CA PRO A 845 8.59 -15.73 -61.98
C PRO A 845 8.25 -14.53 -61.03
N LYS A 846 9.27 -13.93 -60.48
CA LYS A 846 9.15 -12.67 -59.74
C LYS A 846 8.42 -11.75 -60.71
N GLN A 847 7.14 -11.48 -60.43
CA GLN A 847 6.51 -10.31 -60.98
C GLN A 847 7.41 -9.18 -60.52
N SER A 848 8.18 -8.62 -61.43
CA SER A 848 9.02 -7.46 -61.20
C SER A 848 8.06 -6.38 -60.70
N PHE A 849 8.17 -6.06 -59.39
CA PHE A 849 7.45 -4.94 -58.87
C PHE A 849 8.05 -3.68 -59.51
N LYS A 850 7.49 -3.24 -60.64
CA LYS A 850 7.77 -1.95 -61.28
C LYS A 850 7.76 -0.80 -60.24
N LEU A 851 7.00 -0.99 -59.15
CA LEU A 851 6.93 -0.06 -58.04
C LEU A 851 8.23 0.03 -57.25
N GLU A 852 8.90 -1.10 -56.98
CA GLU A 852 10.18 -1.14 -56.23
C GLU A 852 11.34 -0.56 -57.03
N GLU A 853 11.39 -0.84 -58.34
CA GLU A 853 12.39 -0.23 -59.24
C GLU A 853 12.19 1.31 -59.34
N THR A 854 10.94 1.75 -59.52
CA THR A 854 10.64 3.19 -59.56
C THR A 854 10.94 3.91 -58.24
N LEU A 855 10.71 3.24 -57.10
CA LEU A 855 11.04 3.78 -55.77
C LEU A 855 12.55 3.84 -55.52
N ALA A 856 13.32 2.88 -56.02
CA ALA A 856 14.77 2.84 -55.85
C ALA A 856 15.52 3.93 -56.65
N GLU A 857 14.90 4.47 -57.74
CA GLU A 857 15.47 5.51 -58.60
C GLU A 857 15.16 6.96 -58.10
N ILE A 858 14.36 7.10 -57.05
CA ILE A 858 13.93 8.42 -56.56
C ILE A 858 14.93 8.95 -55.54
N ILE A 859 15.47 10.12 -55.79
CA ILE A 859 16.25 10.92 -54.85
C ILE A 859 15.33 12.03 -54.30
N PRO A 860 14.79 11.86 -53.11
CA PRO A 860 13.76 12.80 -52.55
C PRO A 860 14.21 14.24 -52.41
N ASP A 861 15.51 14.45 -52.15
CA ASP A 861 16.13 15.76 -51.92
C ASP A 861 16.29 16.58 -53.20
N GLU A 862 16.16 15.97 -54.38
CA GLU A 862 16.27 16.66 -55.69
C GLU A 862 14.93 17.00 -56.31
N LEU A 863 13.78 16.63 -55.67
CA LEU A 863 12.46 16.82 -56.23
C LEU A 863 11.82 18.16 -55.76
N SER A 864 11.32 18.93 -56.68
CA SER A 864 10.43 20.04 -56.36
C SER A 864 9.08 19.58 -55.85
N PRO A 865 8.31 20.37 -55.07
CA PRO A 865 7.00 19.98 -54.54
C PRO A 865 5.99 19.54 -55.62
N ARG A 866 6.10 20.04 -56.83
CA ARG A 866 5.23 19.68 -57.94
C ARG A 866 5.60 18.34 -58.56
N GLU A 867 6.90 18.07 -58.69
CA GLU A 867 7.44 16.82 -59.20
C GLU A 867 7.18 15.67 -58.19
N ALA A 868 7.27 15.94 -56.90
CA ALA A 868 6.93 14.99 -55.84
C ALA A 868 5.44 14.59 -55.88
N LEU A 869 4.54 15.53 -56.10
CA LEU A 869 3.10 15.24 -56.25
C LEU A 869 2.80 14.42 -57.52
N ASP A 870 3.40 14.77 -58.64
CA ASP A 870 3.24 14.03 -59.92
C ASP A 870 3.82 12.61 -59.81
N LEU A 871 4.90 12.43 -59.07
CA LEU A 871 5.51 11.15 -58.76
C LEU A 871 4.61 10.30 -57.87
N LEU A 872 3.97 10.86 -56.85
CA LEU A 872 2.99 10.20 -56.00
C LEU A 872 1.80 9.66 -56.79
N TYR A 873 1.31 10.41 -57.78
CA TYR A 873 0.25 9.95 -58.68
C TYR A 873 0.71 8.79 -59.56
N LYS A 874 1.96 8.82 -60.10
CA LYS A 874 2.52 7.69 -60.87
C LYS A 874 2.71 6.46 -60.03
N LEU A 875 3.21 6.55 -58.82
CA LEU A 875 3.36 5.43 -57.86
C LEU A 875 1.99 4.86 -57.47
N LYS A 876 0.95 5.68 -57.31
CA LYS A 876 -0.40 5.25 -57.03
C LYS A 876 -1.08 4.53 -58.21
N GLU A 877 -0.74 4.89 -59.42
CA GLU A 877 -1.20 4.17 -60.63
C GLU A 877 -0.43 2.85 -60.78
N ALA A 878 0.88 2.83 -60.54
CA ALA A 878 1.69 1.63 -60.58
C ALA A 878 1.32 0.60 -59.48
N ALA A 879 0.81 1.06 -58.35
CA ALA A 879 0.31 0.25 -57.23
C ALA A 879 -1.08 -0.35 -57.52
N LYS A 880 -1.79 0.04 -58.56
CA LYS A 880 -3.10 -0.49 -58.96
C LYS A 880 -3.02 -1.55 -60.07
N THR A 881 -1.86 -1.64 -60.73
CA THR A 881 -1.56 -2.66 -61.78
C THR A 881 -0.70 -3.76 -61.20
#